data_4e2bf4c77e4942db4016ae47e623a1bd
#
_entry.id   4e2bf4c77e4942db4016ae47e623a1bd
#
_cell.length_a   1.000
_cell.length_b   1.000
_cell.length_c   1.000
_cell.angle_alpha   90.00
_cell.angle_beta   90.00
_cell.angle_gamma   90.00
#
_symmetry.space_group_name_H-M   'P 1'
#
loop_
_entity.id
_entity.type
_entity.pdbx_description
1 polymer ?
#
loop_
_entity_poly.entity_id
_entity_poly.type
_entity_poly.pdbx_seq_one_letter_code
_entity_poly.pdbx_strand_id
1 'polypeptide(L)'
;MFSAWGAFVCHRRWWILAFSGLLLLGAVASFIRGGILTTGNIEGIEADRAQALVEKGLAQPGDASFALVFTSPNFTVTDPRFGPAVKAALAPLAGDPAVAGIVNPYQLPPLIARRMVSADGHRVLALVALKGGLFSAVRAYPRLRALVKPGPLEVVATGRVAFLRDLDVTLEKDLLLAELVSLPLALFVLLAVFGSLVAAALPIAIGALAVLCGIGGVLLLSHVTDMAQYTVNITSLIGLGVAIDYSLFILSRYRDELAHGATVEQAVIRAVETSGRAVAFSGLAVMVGLSGLLFYWGSYLATMGVAGALVVALAVLFALSFLPALLAVLGRRIDAGTVPFPSLTMRPGLWHGLATAVMRRPLLVLLPTLALLLLIGTPFLKLRMAAADVRVLPATTEARRGYEELKQSFPDQAANRVLVAVTFPDGEAFSPERLGMLYDASRRYRALPTVTGVESIVDLDPTLDREGYQQLASMPPAFLPPEFGLALKGTVAGRLAVLSVLSTAEPASPEARELVGAIRADRRVGDGQVLVGGQLAHDVDATDFIVRHTPPAVACVVLVTLVVLFLLLGSVLLPLKAVLMNLLSISGSFGALVWIFQEGHLSGVLRFHPGPIEPALPILLFCTIFGLSMDYEVLMLSRMQEEWLRTGDNTRSVAEGLEKSAGLITSAAAIMVAVFIAFSLATVVIVKAMGVAMAIAVALDATLVRVLIVPATMRLFGDLNWWAPAPIARAFATRRARHPTEHP
;
A
#
# COMPACT_ATOMS: atom_id res chain seq x y z
N MET A 1 -4.91 10.54 36.05
CA MET A 1 -3.71 10.26 35.21
C MET A 1 -3.51 11.36 34.16
N PHE A 2 -4.49 11.65 33.30
CA PHE A 2 -4.35 12.66 32.24
C PHE A 2 -4.24 14.11 32.78
N SER A 3 -4.96 14.48 33.84
CA SER A 3 -4.80 15.79 34.48
C SER A 3 -3.38 15.99 35.07
N ALA A 4 -2.85 14.95 35.73
CA ALA A 4 -1.47 14.98 36.23
C ALA A 4 -0.45 15.07 35.08
N TRP A 5 -0.73 14.40 33.94
CA TRP A 5 0.11 14.54 32.73
C TRP A 5 0.05 15.97 32.17
N GLY A 6 -1.15 16.57 32.07
CA GLY A 6 -1.32 17.95 31.63
C GLY A 6 -0.57 18.95 32.51
N ALA A 7 -0.64 18.79 33.84
CA ALA A 7 0.13 19.60 34.78
C ALA A 7 1.65 19.42 34.61
N PHE A 8 2.11 18.17 34.47
CA PHE A 8 3.53 17.87 34.20
C PHE A 8 4.02 18.55 32.91
N VAL A 9 3.23 18.48 31.83
CA VAL A 9 3.55 19.11 30.54
C VAL A 9 3.66 20.63 30.68
N CYS A 10 2.76 21.28 31.40
CA CYS A 10 2.83 22.72 31.67
C CYS A 10 4.12 23.13 32.43
N HIS A 11 4.44 22.40 33.51
CA HIS A 11 5.61 22.69 34.35
C HIS A 11 6.94 22.40 33.64
N ARG A 12 6.99 21.34 32.83
CA ARG A 12 8.20 20.89 32.14
C ARG A 12 8.18 21.22 30.62
N ARG A 13 7.41 22.22 30.20
CA ARG A 13 7.17 22.57 28.78
C ARG A 13 8.46 22.72 27.97
N TRP A 14 9.48 23.35 28.48
CA TRP A 14 10.75 23.56 27.77
C TRP A 14 11.53 22.26 27.56
N TRP A 15 11.48 21.31 28.51
CA TRP A 15 12.10 20.00 28.38
C TRP A 15 11.39 19.15 27.33
N ILE A 16 10.06 19.23 27.27
CA ILE A 16 9.27 18.51 26.26
C ILE A 16 9.52 19.07 24.88
N LEU A 17 9.57 20.39 24.72
CA LEU A 17 9.92 21.04 23.46
C LEU A 17 11.34 20.67 23.01
N ALA A 18 12.32 20.69 23.93
CA ALA A 18 13.69 20.28 23.66
C ALA A 18 13.79 18.80 23.26
N PHE A 19 13.07 17.90 23.94
CA PHE A 19 13.03 16.48 23.60
C PHE A 19 12.41 16.25 22.20
N SER A 20 11.32 16.94 21.89
CA SER A 20 10.72 16.87 20.55
C SER A 20 11.65 17.41 19.46
N GLY A 21 12.41 18.48 19.77
CA GLY A 21 13.46 18.99 18.89
C GLY A 21 14.59 17.97 18.69
N LEU A 22 14.98 17.23 19.74
CA LEU A 22 15.97 16.16 19.64
C LEU A 22 15.48 15.01 18.77
N LEU A 23 14.21 14.61 18.89
CA LEU A 23 13.60 13.61 17.99
C LEU A 23 13.63 14.07 16.53
N LEU A 24 13.31 15.34 16.27
CA LEU A 24 13.39 15.90 14.92
C LEU A 24 14.83 15.91 14.40
N LEU A 25 15.81 16.29 15.22
CA LEU A 25 17.21 16.24 14.83
C LEU A 25 17.67 14.80 14.53
N GLY A 26 17.22 13.82 15.32
CA GLY A 26 17.45 12.41 15.07
C GLY A 26 16.84 11.96 13.73
N ALA A 27 15.62 12.40 13.42
CA ALA A 27 14.98 12.14 12.13
C ALA A 27 15.77 12.76 10.97
N VAL A 28 16.19 14.02 11.08
CA VAL A 28 17.02 14.69 10.05
C VAL A 28 18.35 13.95 9.86
N ALA A 29 18.99 13.51 10.94
CA ALA A 29 20.21 12.70 10.86
C ALA A 29 19.98 11.37 10.14
N SER A 30 18.81 10.75 10.34
CA SER A 30 18.41 9.52 9.62
C SER A 30 18.24 9.76 8.13
N PHE A 31 17.66 10.89 7.73
CA PHE A 31 17.56 11.28 6.31
C PHE A 31 18.95 11.47 5.68
N ILE A 32 19.88 12.10 6.37
CA ILE A 32 21.26 12.30 5.89
C ILE A 32 21.98 10.96 5.73
N ARG A 33 21.79 10.05 6.70
CA ARG A 33 22.39 8.71 6.66
C ARG A 33 21.77 7.85 5.57
N GLY A 34 20.52 8.10 5.20
CA GLY A 34 19.72 7.28 4.30
C GLY A 34 19.25 5.99 4.95
N GLY A 35 18.37 5.27 4.27
CA GLY A 35 17.85 3.96 4.67
C GLY A 35 18.12 2.88 3.62
N ILE A 36 18.00 1.62 4.04
CA ILE A 36 18.09 0.43 3.18
C ILE A 36 16.66 -0.09 3.01
N LEU A 37 15.91 0.52 2.07
CA LEU A 37 14.54 0.11 1.80
C LEU A 37 14.52 -0.97 0.72
N THR A 38 13.66 -1.98 0.90
CA THR A 38 13.49 -3.09 -0.04
C THR A 38 12.31 -2.85 -0.98
N THR A 39 12.25 -3.62 -2.07
CA THR A 39 11.16 -3.54 -3.05
C THR A 39 9.86 -4.21 -2.61
N GLY A 40 9.87 -4.88 -1.45
CA GLY A 40 8.67 -5.49 -0.87
C GLY A 40 8.42 -6.92 -1.32
N ASN A 41 9.32 -7.83 -1.01
CA ASN A 41 9.15 -9.26 -1.26
C ASN A 41 8.24 -9.92 -0.21
N ILE A 42 7.77 -11.13 -0.53
CA ILE A 42 7.05 -12.01 0.41
C ILE A 42 7.95 -13.24 0.62
N GLU A 43 8.44 -13.43 1.84
CA GLU A 43 9.34 -14.51 2.17
C GLU A 43 8.64 -15.88 2.16
N GLY A 44 9.35 -16.91 1.66
CA GLY A 44 8.95 -18.30 1.83
C GLY A 44 7.97 -18.85 0.82
N ILE A 45 7.48 -18.07 -0.14
CA ILE A 45 6.65 -18.58 -1.24
C ILE A 45 7.46 -19.46 -2.19
N GLU A 46 6.78 -20.42 -2.84
CA GLU A 46 7.46 -21.39 -3.73
C GLU A 46 8.17 -20.69 -4.88
N ALA A 47 7.55 -19.69 -5.46
CA ALA A 47 8.09 -18.95 -6.59
C ALA A 47 9.46 -18.30 -6.27
N ASP A 48 9.60 -17.71 -5.08
CA ASP A 48 10.88 -17.09 -4.67
C ASP A 48 11.96 -18.13 -4.40
N ARG A 49 11.59 -19.29 -3.85
CA ARG A 49 12.54 -20.41 -3.68
C ARG A 49 13.04 -20.94 -5.01
N ALA A 50 12.15 -21.09 -5.99
CA ALA A 50 12.51 -21.48 -7.35
C ALA A 50 13.46 -20.46 -8.00
N GLN A 51 13.12 -19.17 -7.86
CA GLN A 51 13.91 -18.07 -8.40
C GLN A 51 15.32 -18.03 -7.77
N ALA A 52 15.42 -18.13 -6.44
CA ALA A 52 16.70 -18.15 -5.73
C ALA A 52 17.58 -19.35 -6.12
N LEU A 53 16.97 -20.50 -6.44
CA LEU A 53 17.64 -21.68 -6.93
C LEU A 53 18.25 -21.47 -8.33
N VAL A 54 17.49 -20.86 -9.21
CA VAL A 54 17.91 -20.51 -10.57
C VAL A 54 19.06 -19.48 -10.54
N GLU A 55 18.93 -18.42 -9.75
CA GLU A 55 19.94 -17.37 -9.61
C GLU A 55 21.28 -17.91 -9.08
N LYS A 56 21.23 -18.78 -8.08
CA LYS A 56 22.44 -19.41 -7.51
C LYS A 56 23.07 -20.43 -8.46
N GLY A 57 22.23 -21.21 -9.14
CA GLY A 57 22.70 -22.33 -9.96
C GLY A 57 23.25 -21.89 -11.31
N LEU A 58 22.52 -21.05 -12.03
CA LEU A 58 22.85 -20.69 -13.41
C LEU A 58 23.74 -19.45 -13.52
N ALA A 59 24.11 -18.81 -12.42
CA ALA A 59 24.79 -17.51 -12.43
C ALA A 59 24.13 -16.50 -13.38
N GLN A 60 22.86 -16.75 -13.70
CA GLN A 60 22.08 -15.80 -14.47
C GLN A 60 21.75 -14.61 -13.58
N PRO A 61 21.85 -13.40 -14.11
CA PRO A 61 21.29 -12.24 -13.45
C PRO A 61 19.78 -12.38 -13.49
N GLY A 62 19.19 -12.95 -12.46
CA GLY A 62 17.76 -13.16 -12.34
C GLY A 62 16.94 -11.92 -12.76
N ASP A 63 16.11 -11.37 -11.89
CA ASP A 63 15.36 -10.14 -12.14
C ASP A 63 16.21 -8.84 -12.24
N ALA A 64 17.52 -8.92 -12.01
CA ALA A 64 18.46 -7.80 -12.10
C ALA A 64 18.89 -7.52 -13.55
N SER A 65 17.93 -7.34 -14.45
CA SER A 65 18.16 -7.03 -15.86
C SER A 65 17.20 -5.95 -16.39
N PHE A 66 17.63 -5.30 -17.46
CA PHE A 66 16.74 -4.41 -18.25
C PHE A 66 16.95 -4.67 -19.74
N ALA A 67 15.91 -4.39 -20.50
CA ALA A 67 15.88 -4.53 -21.94
C ALA A 67 15.96 -3.16 -22.61
N LEU A 68 16.68 -3.08 -23.72
CA LEU A 68 16.76 -1.91 -24.59
C LEU A 68 16.19 -2.27 -25.97
N VAL A 69 15.17 -1.56 -26.41
CA VAL A 69 14.63 -1.68 -27.74
C VAL A 69 15.20 -0.54 -28.58
N PHE A 70 16.03 -0.89 -29.56
CA PHE A 70 16.60 0.04 -30.53
C PHE A 70 15.72 0.05 -31.78
N THR A 71 15.29 1.23 -32.21
CA THR A 71 14.38 1.43 -33.34
C THR A 71 15.00 2.36 -34.38
N SER A 72 14.84 2.06 -35.66
CA SER A 72 15.09 3.00 -36.72
C SER A 72 13.89 3.10 -37.66
N PRO A 73 13.36 4.31 -37.89
CA PRO A 73 12.31 4.49 -38.88
C PRO A 73 12.85 4.49 -40.32
N ASN A 74 14.16 4.71 -40.51
CA ASN A 74 14.76 5.03 -41.83
C ASN A 74 15.49 3.84 -42.45
N PHE A 75 15.91 2.85 -41.68
CA PHE A 75 16.69 1.70 -42.19
C PHE A 75 16.42 0.46 -41.39
N THR A 76 16.61 -0.71 -42.00
CA THR A 76 16.38 -2.03 -41.41
C THR A 76 17.59 -2.54 -40.64
N VAL A 77 17.38 -3.56 -39.83
CA VAL A 77 18.44 -4.23 -39.04
C VAL A 77 19.53 -4.88 -39.88
N THR A 78 19.25 -5.13 -41.17
CA THR A 78 20.23 -5.64 -42.15
C THR A 78 21.08 -4.54 -42.78
N ASP A 79 20.74 -3.26 -42.59
CA ASP A 79 21.54 -2.13 -43.05
C ASP A 79 22.90 -2.13 -42.33
N PRO A 80 24.01 -1.97 -43.04
CA PRO A 80 25.36 -1.96 -42.45
C PRO A 80 25.56 -0.92 -41.32
N ARG A 81 24.71 0.09 -41.20
CA ARG A 81 24.80 1.14 -40.18
C ARG A 81 24.16 0.72 -38.85
N PHE A 82 23.18 -0.18 -38.89
CA PHE A 82 22.37 -0.52 -37.68
C PHE A 82 23.24 -1.24 -36.64
N GLY A 83 23.90 -2.33 -37.00
CA GLY A 83 24.74 -3.10 -36.07
C GLY A 83 25.85 -2.31 -35.39
N PRO A 84 26.67 -1.52 -36.17
CA PRO A 84 27.64 -0.61 -35.56
C PRO A 84 27.05 0.43 -34.63
N ALA A 85 25.86 0.99 -34.91
CA ALA A 85 25.19 1.95 -34.04
C ALA A 85 24.76 1.32 -32.71
N VAL A 86 24.17 0.10 -32.74
CA VAL A 86 23.82 -0.65 -31.52
C VAL A 86 25.07 -0.98 -30.71
N LYS A 87 26.15 -1.47 -31.36
CA LYS A 87 27.41 -1.76 -30.67
C LYS A 87 28.03 -0.52 -30.03
N ALA A 88 28.03 0.61 -30.71
CA ALA A 88 28.52 1.89 -30.19
C ALA A 88 27.70 2.38 -28.98
N ALA A 89 26.37 2.21 -29.02
CA ALA A 89 25.49 2.59 -27.92
C ALA A 89 25.69 1.71 -26.67
N LEU A 90 26.02 0.42 -26.84
CA LEU A 90 26.23 -0.55 -25.76
C LEU A 90 27.67 -0.57 -25.24
N ALA A 91 28.65 -0.09 -26.03
CA ALA A 91 30.07 -0.15 -25.66
C ALA A 91 30.39 0.48 -24.29
N PRO A 92 29.83 1.64 -23.88
CA PRO A 92 30.09 2.22 -22.56
C PRO A 92 29.63 1.33 -21.40
N LEU A 93 28.64 0.45 -21.63
CA LEU A 93 28.13 -0.47 -20.61
C LEU A 93 29.04 -1.68 -20.40
N ALA A 94 29.73 -2.14 -21.46
CA ALA A 94 30.52 -3.37 -21.42
C ALA A 94 31.69 -3.32 -20.42
N GLY A 95 32.20 -2.12 -20.12
CA GLY A 95 33.29 -1.90 -19.15
C GLY A 95 32.83 -1.55 -17.74
N ASP A 96 31.52 -1.41 -17.51
CA ASP A 96 31.02 -0.99 -16.22
C ASP A 96 31.00 -2.15 -15.19
N PRO A 97 31.54 -1.96 -13.97
CA PRO A 97 31.63 -3.03 -12.96
C PRO A 97 30.25 -3.57 -12.51
N ALA A 98 29.18 -2.82 -12.65
CA ALA A 98 27.82 -3.23 -12.30
C ALA A 98 27.18 -4.13 -13.38
N VAL A 99 27.73 -4.18 -14.59
CA VAL A 99 27.22 -5.01 -15.68
C VAL A 99 27.80 -6.42 -15.61
N ALA A 100 26.92 -7.41 -15.61
CA ALA A 100 27.29 -8.83 -15.64
C ALA A 100 27.49 -9.34 -17.06
N GLY A 101 26.66 -8.85 -17.99
CA GLY A 101 26.73 -9.22 -19.40
C GLY A 101 25.75 -8.42 -20.25
N ILE A 102 26.02 -8.40 -21.55
CA ILE A 102 25.18 -7.75 -22.56
C ILE A 102 24.90 -8.77 -23.63
N VAL A 103 23.63 -8.99 -23.93
CA VAL A 103 23.16 -9.87 -25.00
C VAL A 103 22.59 -8.99 -26.11
N ASN A 104 23.18 -9.07 -27.30
CA ASN A 104 22.64 -8.38 -28.48
C ASN A 104 22.70 -9.30 -29.71
N PRO A 105 21.77 -9.20 -30.66
CA PRO A 105 21.65 -10.16 -31.77
C PRO A 105 22.86 -10.22 -32.69
N TYR A 106 23.64 -9.15 -32.78
CA TYR A 106 24.84 -9.10 -33.66
C TYR A 106 26.04 -9.89 -33.13
N GLN A 107 25.93 -10.46 -31.93
CA GLN A 107 26.96 -11.29 -31.30
C GLN A 107 26.48 -12.72 -31.06
N LEU A 108 25.26 -13.06 -31.50
CA LEU A 108 24.63 -14.34 -31.27
C LEU A 108 24.56 -15.17 -32.56
N PRO A 109 24.51 -16.51 -32.43
CA PRO A 109 24.19 -17.38 -33.54
C PRO A 109 22.86 -17.02 -34.19
N PRO A 110 22.70 -17.21 -35.52
CA PRO A 110 21.53 -16.75 -36.29
C PRO A 110 20.17 -17.23 -35.75
N LEU A 111 20.12 -18.44 -35.21
CA LEU A 111 18.89 -19.04 -34.66
C LEU A 111 18.37 -18.26 -33.43
N ILE A 112 19.27 -17.83 -32.56
CA ILE A 112 18.95 -17.05 -31.35
C ILE A 112 18.75 -15.58 -31.72
N ALA A 113 19.60 -15.05 -32.60
CA ALA A 113 19.55 -13.65 -33.03
C ALA A 113 18.21 -13.26 -33.64
N ARG A 114 17.58 -14.15 -34.41
CA ARG A 114 16.27 -13.91 -35.04
C ARG A 114 15.16 -13.61 -34.03
N ARG A 115 15.23 -14.18 -32.83
CA ARG A 115 14.25 -13.94 -31.75
C ARG A 115 14.37 -12.53 -31.11
N MET A 116 15.49 -11.85 -31.38
CA MET A 116 15.76 -10.50 -30.88
C MET A 116 15.65 -9.42 -31.95
N VAL A 117 15.11 -9.77 -33.11
CA VAL A 117 14.81 -8.86 -34.23
C VAL A 117 13.32 -8.88 -34.45
N SER A 118 12.70 -7.70 -34.59
CA SER A 118 11.27 -7.57 -34.85
C SER A 118 10.89 -8.13 -36.24
N ALA A 119 9.62 -8.55 -36.37
CA ALA A 119 9.12 -9.10 -37.63
C ALA A 119 9.19 -8.12 -38.81
N ASP A 120 9.05 -6.81 -38.52
CA ASP A 120 9.15 -5.74 -39.52
C ASP A 120 10.61 -5.39 -39.89
N GLY A 121 11.60 -5.95 -39.16
CA GLY A 121 13.02 -5.72 -39.39
C GLY A 121 13.52 -4.31 -39.04
N HIS A 122 12.77 -3.51 -38.31
CA HIS A 122 13.15 -2.14 -37.95
C HIS A 122 13.59 -1.98 -36.49
N ARG A 123 13.46 -3.06 -35.69
CA ARG A 123 13.78 -3.03 -34.24
C ARG A 123 14.68 -4.16 -33.81
N VAL A 124 15.51 -3.87 -32.83
CA VAL A 124 16.44 -4.83 -32.21
C VAL A 124 16.28 -4.74 -30.70
N LEU A 125 16.17 -5.89 -30.07
CA LEU A 125 16.20 -6.07 -28.63
C LEU A 125 17.62 -6.35 -28.15
N ALA A 126 18.09 -5.65 -27.12
CA ALA A 126 19.29 -5.98 -26.38
C ALA A 126 18.95 -6.13 -24.90
N LEU A 127 19.57 -7.11 -24.23
CA LEU A 127 19.39 -7.37 -22.81
C LEU A 127 20.66 -7.03 -22.05
N VAL A 128 20.51 -6.26 -20.98
CA VAL A 128 21.63 -5.88 -20.10
C VAL A 128 21.40 -6.49 -18.73
N ALA A 129 22.26 -7.38 -18.38
CA ALA A 129 22.27 -8.10 -17.13
C ALA A 129 23.18 -7.40 -16.12
N LEU A 130 22.74 -7.21 -14.90
CA LEU A 130 23.44 -6.50 -13.83
C LEU A 130 23.96 -7.46 -12.75
N LYS A 131 25.08 -7.13 -12.14
CA LYS A 131 25.63 -7.87 -11.00
C LYS A 131 24.91 -7.47 -9.71
N GLY A 132 24.75 -8.44 -8.80
CA GLY A 132 24.09 -8.23 -7.52
C GLY A 132 22.58 -8.36 -7.61
N GLY A 133 21.91 -8.13 -6.49
CA GLY A 133 20.45 -8.25 -6.39
C GLY A 133 19.72 -7.08 -7.05
N LEU A 134 18.40 -7.25 -7.20
CA LEU A 134 17.50 -6.28 -7.83
C LEU A 134 17.64 -4.85 -7.29
N PHE A 135 17.81 -4.70 -5.98
CA PHE A 135 17.97 -3.39 -5.34
C PHE A 135 19.24 -2.64 -5.81
N SER A 136 20.39 -3.34 -5.91
CA SER A 136 21.62 -2.74 -6.41
C SER A 136 21.52 -2.37 -7.89
N ALA A 137 20.80 -3.19 -8.66
CA ALA A 137 20.52 -2.97 -10.06
C ALA A 137 19.66 -1.71 -10.28
N VAL A 138 18.58 -1.53 -9.50
CA VAL A 138 17.72 -0.33 -9.57
C VAL A 138 18.50 0.94 -9.24
N ARG A 139 19.43 0.89 -8.27
CA ARG A 139 20.31 2.03 -7.94
C ARG A 139 21.30 2.36 -9.04
N ALA A 140 21.88 1.35 -9.70
CA ALA A 140 22.85 1.56 -10.76
C ALA A 140 22.22 2.02 -12.08
N TYR A 141 20.95 1.64 -12.31
CA TYR A 141 20.25 1.84 -13.59
C TYR A 141 20.29 3.26 -14.13
N PRO A 142 20.01 4.34 -13.36
CA PRO A 142 20.00 5.70 -13.92
C PRO A 142 21.33 6.10 -14.53
N ARG A 143 22.43 5.73 -13.87
CA ARG A 143 23.80 5.98 -14.38
C ARG A 143 24.04 5.18 -15.65
N LEU A 144 23.70 3.89 -15.64
CA LEU A 144 23.90 3.01 -16.79
C LEU A 144 23.04 3.44 -17.97
N ARG A 145 21.77 3.77 -17.74
CA ARG A 145 20.86 4.27 -18.80
C ARG A 145 21.39 5.56 -19.45
N ALA A 146 21.96 6.47 -18.65
CA ALA A 146 22.55 7.71 -19.15
C ALA A 146 23.80 7.50 -20.04
N LEU A 147 24.48 6.38 -19.89
CA LEU A 147 25.64 6.01 -20.74
C LEU A 147 25.21 5.54 -22.13
N VAL A 148 23.97 5.07 -22.31
CA VAL A 148 23.45 4.59 -23.60
C VAL A 148 23.11 5.77 -24.50
N LYS A 149 23.95 6.01 -25.49
CA LYS A 149 23.75 7.07 -26.51
C LYS A 149 23.42 6.42 -27.85
N PRO A 150 22.15 6.45 -28.28
CA PRO A 150 21.70 5.66 -29.44
C PRO A 150 22.20 6.15 -30.80
N GLY A 151 22.79 7.36 -30.88
CA GLY A 151 23.25 7.91 -32.14
C GLY A 151 22.08 8.16 -33.13
N PRO A 152 22.08 7.53 -34.34
CA PRO A 152 21.01 7.66 -35.28
C PRO A 152 19.76 6.80 -35.00
N LEU A 153 19.78 6.02 -33.92
CA LEU A 153 18.67 5.15 -33.50
C LEU A 153 17.87 5.81 -32.38
N GLU A 154 16.63 5.42 -32.24
CA GLU A 154 15.85 5.65 -31.03
C GLU A 154 16.05 4.48 -30.07
N VAL A 155 16.02 4.74 -28.77
CA VAL A 155 16.13 3.68 -27.75
C VAL A 155 15.16 3.92 -26.62
N VAL A 156 14.44 2.87 -26.25
CA VAL A 156 13.60 2.83 -25.06
C VAL A 156 14.01 1.67 -24.17
N ALA A 157 14.01 1.91 -22.87
CA ALA A 157 14.34 0.89 -21.89
C ALA A 157 13.09 0.34 -21.23
N THR A 158 13.09 -0.98 -20.93
CA THR A 158 12.01 -1.66 -20.19
C THR A 158 12.57 -2.82 -19.37
N GLY A 159 11.70 -3.61 -18.76
CA GLY A 159 12.06 -4.70 -17.87
C GLY A 159 11.95 -4.29 -16.40
N ARG A 160 12.15 -5.25 -15.50
CA ARG A 160 11.85 -5.08 -14.07
C ARG A 160 12.65 -3.95 -13.41
N VAL A 161 13.92 -3.82 -13.71
CA VAL A 161 14.80 -2.76 -13.17
C VAL A 161 14.33 -1.38 -13.61
N ALA A 162 14.03 -1.21 -14.90
CA ALA A 162 13.53 0.05 -15.46
C ALA A 162 12.17 0.41 -14.88
N PHE A 163 11.26 -0.59 -14.78
CA PHE A 163 9.94 -0.43 -14.17
C PHE A 163 10.03 0.06 -12.72
N LEU A 164 10.80 -0.62 -11.89
CA LEU A 164 10.93 -0.25 -10.47
C LEU A 164 11.54 1.14 -10.31
N ARG A 165 12.53 1.50 -11.13
CA ARG A 165 13.12 2.84 -11.08
C ARG A 165 12.12 3.92 -11.48
N ASP A 166 11.37 3.72 -12.57
CA ASP A 166 10.34 4.67 -12.99
C ASP A 166 9.21 4.76 -11.97
N LEU A 167 8.86 3.65 -11.32
CA LEU A 167 7.89 3.61 -10.24
C LEU A 167 8.38 4.44 -9.03
N ASP A 168 9.64 4.26 -8.61
CA ASP A 168 10.24 5.00 -7.50
C ASP A 168 10.20 6.52 -7.74
N VAL A 169 10.68 6.94 -8.92
CA VAL A 169 10.71 8.36 -9.30
C VAL A 169 9.29 8.94 -9.38
N THR A 170 8.35 8.15 -9.88
CA THR A 170 6.96 8.61 -10.01
C THR A 170 6.28 8.69 -8.66
N LEU A 171 6.48 7.71 -7.79
CA LEU A 171 5.95 7.72 -6.41
C LEU A 171 6.49 8.89 -5.60
N GLU A 172 7.80 9.21 -5.73
CA GLU A 172 8.40 10.36 -5.06
C GLU A 172 7.77 11.69 -5.54
N LYS A 173 7.59 11.86 -6.85
CA LYS A 173 6.92 13.03 -7.42
C LYS A 173 5.46 13.13 -7.00
N ASP A 174 4.73 12.01 -7.01
CA ASP A 174 3.34 11.95 -6.60
C ASP A 174 3.17 12.31 -5.12
N LEU A 175 4.07 11.84 -4.26
CA LEU A 175 4.07 12.18 -2.84
C LEU A 175 4.28 13.68 -2.63
N LEU A 176 5.30 14.26 -3.26
CA LEU A 176 5.57 15.70 -3.20
C LEU A 176 4.38 16.53 -3.71
N LEU A 177 3.76 16.11 -4.81
CA LEU A 177 2.56 16.78 -5.35
C LEU A 177 1.38 16.68 -4.38
N ALA A 178 1.14 15.49 -3.83
CA ALA A 178 0.07 15.29 -2.85
C ALA A 178 0.27 16.14 -1.59
N GLU A 179 1.49 16.24 -1.08
CA GLU A 179 1.81 17.09 0.08
C GLU A 179 1.67 18.58 -0.26
N LEU A 180 2.16 19.02 -1.42
CA LEU A 180 2.06 20.40 -1.88
C LEU A 180 0.60 20.86 -2.05
N VAL A 181 -0.31 19.96 -2.40
CA VAL A 181 -1.76 20.26 -2.56
C VAL A 181 -2.51 20.08 -1.24
N SER A 182 -2.21 19.00 -0.50
CA SER A 182 -2.94 18.67 0.73
C SER A 182 -2.69 19.68 1.85
N LEU A 183 -1.46 20.17 2.01
CA LEU A 183 -1.12 21.12 3.09
C LEU A 183 -1.83 22.48 2.94
N PRO A 184 -1.84 23.15 1.76
CA PRO A 184 -2.62 24.36 1.57
C PRO A 184 -4.14 24.14 1.71
N LEU A 185 -4.65 23.00 1.22
CA LEU A 185 -6.06 22.67 1.31
C LEU A 185 -6.47 22.41 2.77
N ALA A 186 -5.66 21.67 3.52
CA ALA A 186 -5.87 21.48 4.96
C ALA A 186 -5.77 22.81 5.72
N LEU A 187 -4.80 23.67 5.40
CA LEU A 187 -4.69 25.00 5.98
C LEU A 187 -5.94 25.84 5.72
N PHE A 188 -6.46 25.80 4.48
CA PHE A 188 -7.69 26.51 4.13
C PHE A 188 -8.88 26.06 4.97
N VAL A 189 -9.08 24.74 5.10
CA VAL A 189 -10.16 24.19 5.93
C VAL A 189 -9.96 24.53 7.40
N LEU A 190 -8.73 24.41 7.92
CA LEU A 190 -8.38 24.78 9.30
C LEU A 190 -8.60 26.28 9.57
N LEU A 191 -8.27 27.15 8.61
CA LEU A 191 -8.55 28.60 8.72
C LEU A 191 -10.05 28.85 8.76
N ALA A 192 -10.85 28.16 7.96
CA ALA A 192 -12.30 28.28 7.98
C ALA A 192 -12.93 27.78 9.31
N VAL A 193 -12.28 26.78 9.96
CA VAL A 193 -12.71 26.24 11.26
C VAL A 193 -12.29 27.15 12.42
N PHE A 194 -11.03 27.58 12.43
CA PHE A 194 -10.46 28.31 13.57
C PHE A 194 -10.49 29.83 13.44
N GLY A 195 -10.55 30.38 12.22
CA GLY A 195 -10.54 31.83 11.98
C GLY A 195 -9.22 32.52 12.39
N SER A 196 -8.16 31.77 12.68
CA SER A 196 -6.86 32.28 13.09
C SER A 196 -5.74 31.51 12.39
N LEU A 197 -4.74 32.24 11.89
CA LEU A 197 -3.61 31.67 11.17
C LEU A 197 -2.75 30.82 12.10
N VAL A 198 -2.49 31.27 13.32
CA VAL A 198 -1.68 30.52 14.30
C VAL A 198 -2.39 29.23 14.68
N ALA A 199 -3.68 29.28 15.01
CA ALA A 199 -4.46 28.09 15.35
C ALA A 199 -4.54 27.08 14.19
N ALA A 200 -4.66 27.56 12.96
CA ALA A 200 -4.70 26.70 11.78
C ALA A 200 -3.34 26.08 11.42
N ALA A 201 -2.25 26.79 11.64
CA ALA A 201 -0.90 26.31 11.34
C ALA A 201 -0.39 25.23 12.31
N LEU A 202 -0.86 25.24 13.58
CA LEU A 202 -0.39 24.32 14.62
C LEU A 202 -0.65 22.83 14.28
N PRO A 203 -1.87 22.40 13.89
CA PRO A 203 -2.12 21.02 13.51
C PRO A 203 -1.24 20.54 12.34
N ILE A 204 -1.01 21.41 11.36
CA ILE A 204 -0.15 21.13 10.22
C ILE A 204 1.32 20.94 10.66
N ALA A 205 1.82 21.82 11.51
CA ALA A 205 3.18 21.73 12.03
C ALA A 205 3.40 20.43 12.81
N ILE A 206 2.40 20.00 13.58
CA ILE A 206 2.45 18.74 14.34
C ILE A 206 2.37 17.54 13.40
N GLY A 207 1.52 17.63 12.36
CA GLY A 207 1.45 16.63 11.31
C GLY A 207 2.79 16.44 10.60
N ALA A 208 3.39 17.53 10.17
CA ALA A 208 4.72 17.52 9.57
C ALA A 208 5.80 16.94 10.51
N LEU A 209 5.78 17.31 11.79
CA LEU A 209 6.69 16.78 12.80
C LEU A 209 6.51 15.26 12.99
N ALA A 210 5.28 14.78 13.06
CA ALA A 210 4.98 13.35 13.21
C ALA A 210 5.43 12.56 12.00
N VAL A 211 5.17 13.05 10.78
CA VAL A 211 5.58 12.42 9.53
C VAL A 211 7.10 12.39 9.40
N LEU A 212 7.78 13.50 9.61
CA LEU A 212 9.26 13.58 9.54
C LEU A 212 9.91 12.63 10.54
N CYS A 213 9.45 12.62 11.80
CA CYS A 213 9.95 11.68 12.81
C CYS A 213 9.58 10.24 12.49
N GLY A 214 8.39 9.98 11.92
CA GLY A 214 7.93 8.67 11.48
C GLY A 214 8.80 8.10 10.36
N ILE A 215 9.03 8.87 9.29
CA ILE A 215 9.90 8.47 8.18
C ILE A 215 11.34 8.28 8.69
N GLY A 216 11.85 9.20 9.51
CA GLY A 216 13.17 9.05 10.14
C GLY A 216 13.29 7.75 10.94
N GLY A 217 12.24 7.38 11.69
CA GLY A 217 12.16 6.11 12.41
C GLY A 217 12.13 4.89 11.49
N VAL A 218 11.41 4.95 10.37
CA VAL A 218 11.39 3.90 9.33
C VAL A 218 12.78 3.72 8.72
N LEU A 219 13.48 4.83 8.38
CA LEU A 219 14.84 4.79 7.85
C LEU A 219 15.84 4.19 8.85
N LEU A 220 15.69 4.47 10.15
CA LEU A 220 16.50 3.83 11.19
C LEU A 220 16.21 2.34 11.31
N LEU A 221 14.93 1.95 11.32
CA LEU A 221 14.52 0.55 11.39
C LEU A 221 15.01 -0.25 10.17
N SER A 222 15.12 0.38 9.01
CA SER A 222 15.59 -0.27 7.78
C SER A 222 17.04 -0.78 7.85
N HIS A 223 17.83 -0.35 8.84
CA HIS A 223 19.17 -0.89 9.08
C HIS A 223 19.18 -2.17 9.93
N VAL A 224 18.06 -2.51 10.57
CA VAL A 224 17.93 -3.65 11.49
C VAL A 224 16.97 -4.70 10.96
N THR A 225 15.98 -4.29 10.19
CA THR A 225 14.94 -5.14 9.61
C THR A 225 14.60 -4.69 8.20
N ASP A 226 14.18 -5.62 7.36
CA ASP A 226 13.74 -5.31 6.00
C ASP A 226 12.51 -4.43 6.04
N MET A 227 12.64 -3.21 5.55
CA MET A 227 11.54 -2.24 5.45
C MET A 227 11.24 -1.97 3.97
N ALA A 228 9.99 -2.14 3.59
CA ALA A 228 9.56 -1.88 2.22
C ALA A 228 9.51 -0.36 1.93
N GLN A 229 9.81 0.03 0.71
CA GLN A 229 9.77 1.42 0.26
C GLN A 229 8.37 2.05 0.43
N TYR A 230 7.31 1.27 0.27
CA TYR A 230 5.92 1.72 0.46
C TYR A 230 5.61 2.20 1.89
N THR A 231 6.46 1.84 2.88
CA THR A 231 6.30 2.31 4.27
C THR A 231 6.40 3.82 4.41
N VAL A 232 7.20 4.48 3.56
CA VAL A 232 7.33 5.94 3.53
C VAL A 232 6.00 6.59 3.13
N ASN A 233 5.36 6.08 2.08
CA ASN A 233 4.08 6.60 1.58
C ASN A 233 2.95 6.43 2.62
N ILE A 234 2.89 5.28 3.28
CA ILE A 234 1.93 5.02 4.35
C ILE A 234 2.17 5.93 5.56
N THR A 235 3.43 6.11 5.94
CA THR A 235 3.81 7.00 7.05
C THR A 235 3.37 8.43 6.78
N SER A 236 3.56 8.95 5.56
CA SER A 236 3.12 10.30 5.19
C SER A 236 1.60 10.40 5.16
N LEU A 237 0.93 9.50 4.44
CA LEU A 237 -0.52 9.53 4.23
C LEU A 237 -1.31 9.45 5.56
N ILE A 238 -1.00 8.43 6.38
CA ILE A 238 -1.70 8.21 7.66
C ILE A 238 -1.24 9.24 8.69
N GLY A 239 0.08 9.48 8.77
CA GLY A 239 0.67 10.35 9.77
C GLY A 239 0.16 11.77 9.68
N LEU A 240 0.06 12.33 8.47
CA LEU A 240 -0.44 13.69 8.27
C LEU A 240 -1.89 13.81 8.69
N GLY A 241 -2.77 12.92 8.19
CA GLY A 241 -4.20 12.94 8.51
C GLY A 241 -4.47 12.81 10.00
N VAL A 242 -3.93 11.76 10.61
CA VAL A 242 -4.17 11.43 12.04
C VAL A 242 -3.60 12.50 12.97
N ALA A 243 -2.38 13.02 12.71
CA ALA A 243 -1.77 14.03 13.57
C ALA A 243 -2.50 15.39 13.53
N ILE A 244 -3.01 15.77 12.35
CA ILE A 244 -3.85 16.97 12.21
C ILE A 244 -5.13 16.80 13.03
N ASP A 245 -5.80 15.66 12.92
CA ASP A 245 -7.04 15.38 13.65
C ASP A 245 -6.86 15.40 15.16
N TYR A 246 -5.85 14.71 15.68
CA TYR A 246 -5.59 14.67 17.12
C TYR A 246 -5.24 16.06 17.67
N SER A 247 -4.52 16.83 16.89
CA SER A 247 -4.20 18.22 17.23
C SER A 247 -5.46 19.10 17.20
N LEU A 248 -6.35 18.91 16.25
CA LEU A 248 -7.63 19.62 16.14
C LEU A 248 -8.47 19.45 17.43
N PHE A 249 -8.58 18.20 17.92
CA PHE A 249 -9.37 17.91 19.12
C PHE A 249 -8.84 18.62 20.38
N ILE A 250 -7.54 18.57 20.59
CA ILE A 250 -6.93 19.21 21.78
C ILE A 250 -6.99 20.73 21.67
N LEU A 251 -6.70 21.25 20.47
CA LEU A 251 -6.69 22.69 20.21
C LEU A 251 -8.09 23.31 20.35
N SER A 252 -9.13 22.65 19.78
CA SER A 252 -10.51 23.10 19.91
C SER A 252 -10.92 23.16 21.39
N ARG A 253 -10.65 22.10 22.16
CA ARG A 253 -10.98 22.10 23.59
C ARG A 253 -10.23 23.15 24.39
N TYR A 254 -8.95 23.36 24.09
CA TYR A 254 -8.15 24.41 24.73
C TYR A 254 -8.76 25.79 24.49
N ARG A 255 -9.19 26.09 23.27
CA ARG A 255 -9.83 27.38 22.93
C ARG A 255 -11.17 27.53 23.62
N ASP A 256 -11.96 26.47 23.69
CA ASP A 256 -13.25 26.47 24.40
C ASP A 256 -13.06 26.81 25.88
N GLU A 257 -12.07 26.22 26.55
CA GLU A 257 -11.79 26.51 27.96
C GLU A 257 -11.32 27.96 28.18
N LEU A 258 -10.48 28.50 27.27
CA LEU A 258 -10.09 29.90 27.32
C LEU A 258 -11.25 30.87 27.12
N ALA A 259 -12.20 30.52 26.23
CA ALA A 259 -13.40 31.32 25.98
C ALA A 259 -14.34 31.32 27.21
N HIS A 260 -14.33 30.26 28.03
CA HIS A 260 -15.07 30.19 29.30
C HIS A 260 -14.31 30.81 30.47
N GLY A 261 -13.19 31.48 30.22
CA GLY A 261 -12.48 32.27 31.23
C GLY A 261 -11.42 31.51 32.05
N ALA A 262 -11.10 30.25 31.64
CA ALA A 262 -10.02 29.50 32.30
C ALA A 262 -8.64 30.18 32.10
N THR A 263 -7.72 29.97 33.06
CA THR A 263 -6.32 30.33 32.86
C THR A 263 -5.67 29.41 31.80
N VAL A 264 -4.56 29.86 31.21
CA VAL A 264 -3.83 29.07 30.20
C VAL A 264 -3.46 27.69 30.75
N GLU A 265 -2.98 27.61 31.98
CA GLU A 265 -2.62 26.34 32.61
C GLU A 265 -3.84 25.43 32.82
N GLN A 266 -4.95 25.97 33.35
CA GLN A 266 -6.18 25.23 33.53
C GLN A 266 -6.75 24.75 32.19
N ALA A 267 -6.73 25.58 31.15
CA ALA A 267 -7.19 25.23 29.81
C ALA A 267 -6.37 24.07 29.21
N VAL A 268 -5.04 24.08 29.36
CA VAL A 268 -4.17 22.97 28.92
C VAL A 268 -4.48 21.69 29.70
N ILE A 269 -4.57 21.77 31.04
CA ILE A 269 -4.85 20.59 31.88
C ILE A 269 -6.19 19.97 31.52
N ARG A 270 -7.25 20.78 31.37
CA ARG A 270 -8.59 20.28 31.01
C ARG A 270 -8.65 19.75 29.58
N ALA A 271 -7.95 20.38 28.63
CA ALA A 271 -7.87 19.88 27.25
C ALA A 271 -7.19 18.51 27.18
N VAL A 272 -6.09 18.30 27.92
CA VAL A 272 -5.41 16.99 28.00
C VAL A 272 -6.27 15.96 28.76
N GLU A 273 -6.95 16.36 29.83
CA GLU A 273 -7.80 15.48 30.61
C GLU A 273 -9.00 14.93 29.83
N THR A 274 -9.63 15.77 29.02
CA THR A 274 -10.84 15.43 28.25
C THR A 274 -10.51 14.97 26.85
N SER A 275 -10.10 15.87 25.96
CA SER A 275 -9.77 15.53 24.57
C SER A 275 -8.52 14.68 24.45
N GLY A 276 -7.50 14.89 25.31
CA GLY A 276 -6.30 14.07 25.31
C GLY A 276 -6.57 12.62 25.67
N ARG A 277 -7.50 12.35 26.59
CA ARG A 277 -7.96 10.99 26.88
C ARG A 277 -8.61 10.36 25.64
N ALA A 278 -9.48 11.07 24.95
CA ALA A 278 -10.10 10.59 23.71
C ALA A 278 -9.04 10.27 22.63
N VAL A 279 -8.10 11.19 22.41
CA VAL A 279 -6.96 11.01 21.46
C VAL A 279 -6.12 9.79 21.80
N ALA A 280 -5.82 9.53 23.08
CA ALA A 280 -5.03 8.36 23.47
C ALA A 280 -5.74 7.04 23.13
N PHE A 281 -7.05 6.93 23.42
CA PHE A 281 -7.83 5.73 23.10
C PHE A 281 -8.05 5.57 21.60
N SER A 282 -8.29 6.66 20.90
CA SER A 282 -8.41 6.76 19.46
C SER A 282 -7.12 6.26 18.77
N GLY A 283 -5.98 6.83 19.14
CA GLY A 283 -4.71 6.39 18.61
C GLY A 283 -4.40 4.91 18.88
N LEU A 284 -4.81 4.39 20.05
CA LEU A 284 -4.70 2.96 20.33
C LEU A 284 -5.58 2.14 19.38
N ALA A 285 -6.80 2.59 19.09
CA ALA A 285 -7.69 1.90 18.14
C ALA A 285 -7.11 1.87 16.72
N VAL A 286 -6.51 2.98 16.25
CA VAL A 286 -5.82 3.02 14.96
C VAL A 286 -4.61 2.09 14.93
N MET A 287 -3.79 2.10 15.99
CA MET A 287 -2.65 1.18 16.09
C MET A 287 -3.10 -0.29 16.10
N VAL A 288 -4.21 -0.61 16.76
CA VAL A 288 -4.83 -1.94 16.73
C VAL A 288 -5.30 -2.30 15.32
N GLY A 289 -5.96 -1.38 14.62
CA GLY A 289 -6.34 -1.58 13.21
C GLY A 289 -5.13 -1.93 12.35
N LEU A 290 -4.07 -1.12 12.43
CA LEU A 290 -2.83 -1.32 11.67
C LEU A 290 -2.06 -2.57 12.09
N SER A 291 -2.20 -3.03 13.35
CA SER A 291 -1.59 -4.29 13.82
C SER A 291 -2.13 -5.51 13.10
N GLY A 292 -3.30 -5.43 12.46
CA GLY A 292 -3.82 -6.47 11.59
C GLY A 292 -2.88 -6.80 10.42
N LEU A 293 -2.07 -5.83 9.98
CA LEU A 293 -1.05 -6.05 8.95
C LEU A 293 0.11 -6.94 9.43
N LEU A 294 0.33 -7.10 10.73
CA LEU A 294 1.35 -7.99 11.29
C LEU A 294 1.04 -9.48 11.05
N PHE A 295 -0.20 -9.83 10.73
CA PHE A 295 -0.56 -11.19 10.31
C PHE A 295 0.12 -11.60 9.00
N TYR A 296 0.63 -10.64 8.24
CA TYR A 296 1.36 -10.86 7.00
C TYR A 296 2.88 -10.84 7.23
N TRP A 297 3.33 -11.37 8.38
CA TRP A 297 4.75 -11.42 8.72
C TRP A 297 5.58 -12.07 7.62
N GLY A 298 6.79 -11.54 7.36
CA GLY A 298 7.59 -11.94 6.22
C GLY A 298 7.18 -11.28 4.90
N SER A 299 6.27 -10.29 4.93
CA SER A 299 5.87 -9.52 3.75
C SER A 299 6.00 -8.01 3.96
N TYR A 300 5.99 -7.27 2.87
CA TYR A 300 5.97 -5.81 2.89
C TYR A 300 4.75 -5.22 3.62
N LEU A 301 3.62 -5.94 3.71
CA LEU A 301 2.44 -5.52 4.45
C LEU A 301 2.71 -5.40 5.96
N ALA A 302 3.45 -6.35 6.53
CA ALA A 302 3.82 -6.27 7.95
C ALA A 302 4.68 -5.04 8.23
N THR A 303 5.60 -4.70 7.34
CA THR A 303 6.45 -3.51 7.49
C THR A 303 5.65 -2.22 7.39
N MET A 304 4.62 -2.18 6.52
CA MET A 304 3.66 -1.07 6.45
C MET A 304 2.86 -0.94 7.76
N GLY A 305 2.45 -2.05 8.37
CA GLY A 305 1.79 -2.07 9.67
C GLY A 305 2.66 -1.47 10.78
N VAL A 306 3.93 -1.86 10.84
CA VAL A 306 4.91 -1.31 11.80
C VAL A 306 5.10 0.19 11.59
N ALA A 307 5.30 0.63 10.34
CA ALA A 307 5.50 2.04 10.01
C ALA A 307 4.27 2.89 10.32
N GLY A 308 3.07 2.39 9.98
CA GLY A 308 1.81 3.05 10.31
C GLY A 308 1.58 3.15 11.82
N ALA A 309 1.81 2.08 12.58
CA ALA A 309 1.70 2.10 14.03
C ALA A 309 2.71 3.06 14.68
N LEU A 310 3.94 3.13 14.17
CA LEU A 310 4.97 4.05 14.62
C LEU A 310 4.56 5.51 14.43
N VAL A 311 4.08 5.88 13.24
CA VAL A 311 3.69 7.27 12.98
C VAL A 311 2.45 7.68 13.79
N VAL A 312 1.50 6.77 13.99
CA VAL A 312 0.33 7.03 14.85
C VAL A 312 0.76 7.20 16.32
N ALA A 313 1.68 6.37 16.81
CA ALA A 313 2.23 6.52 18.16
C ALA A 313 2.93 7.87 18.34
N LEU A 314 3.70 8.33 17.34
CA LEU A 314 4.34 9.65 17.34
C LEU A 314 3.30 10.78 17.25
N ALA A 315 2.25 10.63 16.45
CA ALA A 315 1.15 11.60 16.37
C ALA A 315 0.46 11.78 17.73
N VAL A 316 0.14 10.67 18.42
CA VAL A 316 -0.42 10.68 19.77
C VAL A 316 0.56 11.33 20.76
N LEU A 317 1.84 10.95 20.71
CA LEU A 317 2.88 11.52 21.58
C LEU A 317 2.97 13.03 21.42
N PHE A 318 3.03 13.53 20.19
CA PHE A 318 3.14 14.97 19.93
C PHE A 318 1.84 15.71 20.25
N ALA A 319 0.68 15.14 19.98
CA ALA A 319 -0.61 15.71 20.35
C ALA A 319 -0.77 15.82 21.87
N LEU A 320 -0.31 14.82 22.65
CA LEU A 320 -0.46 14.81 24.11
C LEU A 320 0.67 15.49 24.89
N SER A 321 1.80 15.78 24.22
CA SER A 321 2.99 16.34 24.90
C SER A 321 3.45 17.64 24.26
N PHE A 322 3.87 17.59 22.99
CA PHE A 322 4.42 18.76 22.29
C PHE A 322 3.37 19.86 22.10
N LEU A 323 2.17 19.53 21.62
CA LEU A 323 1.11 20.51 21.40
C LEU A 323 0.70 21.20 22.71
N PRO A 324 0.37 20.50 23.81
CA PRO A 324 0.04 21.14 25.06
C PRO A 324 1.19 22.00 25.65
N ALA A 325 2.45 21.56 25.50
CA ALA A 325 3.61 22.35 25.90
C ALA A 325 3.71 23.64 25.08
N LEU A 326 3.47 23.58 23.78
CA LEU A 326 3.48 24.73 22.88
C LEU A 326 2.31 25.67 23.17
N LEU A 327 1.11 25.15 23.47
CA LEU A 327 -0.06 25.94 23.90
C LEU A 327 0.21 26.67 25.24
N ALA A 328 0.89 26.02 26.17
CA ALA A 328 1.30 26.65 27.44
C ALA A 328 2.32 27.81 27.23
N VAL A 329 3.08 27.80 26.13
CA VAL A 329 3.99 28.88 25.76
C VAL A 329 3.28 30.01 25.01
N LEU A 330 2.46 29.67 24.04
CA LEU A 330 1.73 30.62 23.17
C LEU A 330 0.62 31.33 23.93
N GLY A 331 -0.05 30.64 24.88
CA GLY A 331 -1.16 31.19 25.64
C GLY A 331 -2.27 31.75 24.73
N ARG A 332 -2.73 32.96 25.00
CA ARG A 332 -3.78 33.63 24.20
C ARG A 332 -3.31 34.11 22.83
N ARG A 333 -1.99 34.09 22.53
CA ARG A 333 -1.47 34.43 21.20
C ARG A 333 -1.89 33.41 20.12
N ILE A 334 -2.53 32.31 20.50
CA ILE A 334 -3.09 31.33 19.58
C ILE A 334 -4.13 31.92 18.65
N ASP A 335 -4.84 32.96 19.06
CA ASP A 335 -5.81 33.67 18.24
C ASP A 335 -5.20 34.80 17.38
N ALA A 336 -3.87 34.92 17.34
CA ALA A 336 -3.21 35.91 16.51
C ALA A 336 -3.37 35.60 15.01
N GLY A 337 -3.44 36.67 14.20
CA GLY A 337 -3.68 36.55 12.76
C GLY A 337 -5.11 36.15 12.44
N THR A 338 -6.09 36.79 13.11
CA THR A 338 -7.52 36.60 12.78
C THR A 338 -7.80 36.96 11.34
N VAL A 339 -8.34 36.02 10.60
CA VAL A 339 -8.77 36.20 9.21
C VAL A 339 -10.31 36.25 9.22
N PRO A 340 -10.94 37.28 8.64
CA PRO A 340 -12.40 37.36 8.54
C PRO A 340 -12.89 36.34 7.50
N PHE A 341 -12.87 35.07 7.88
CA PHE A 341 -13.44 34.01 7.08
C PHE A 341 -14.89 33.77 7.52
N PRO A 342 -15.82 33.52 6.61
CA PRO A 342 -17.15 33.06 7.00
C PRO A 342 -16.97 31.75 7.77
N SER A 343 -17.20 31.79 9.09
CA SER A 343 -17.07 30.60 9.93
C SER A 343 -17.97 29.49 9.38
N LEU A 344 -17.37 28.34 9.09
CA LEU A 344 -18.11 27.11 8.78
C LEU A 344 -18.87 26.57 10.00
N THR A 345 -18.98 27.36 11.07
CA THR A 345 -19.79 27.00 12.23
C THR A 345 -21.26 26.96 11.80
N MET A 346 -21.76 25.75 11.67
CA MET A 346 -23.17 25.52 11.37
C MET A 346 -24.06 26.16 12.47
N ARG A 347 -25.28 26.60 12.08
CA ARG A 347 -26.20 27.22 12.99
C ARG A 347 -26.45 26.35 14.22
N PRO A 348 -26.39 26.90 15.43
CA PRO A 348 -26.67 26.14 16.65
C PRO A 348 -28.07 25.48 16.54
N GLY A 349 -28.16 24.20 16.99
CA GLY A 349 -29.40 23.42 16.92
C GLY A 349 -29.64 22.67 15.62
N LEU A 350 -28.81 22.83 14.59
CA LEU A 350 -28.98 22.14 13.31
C LEU A 350 -28.84 20.63 13.47
N TRP A 351 -27.78 20.18 14.14
CA TRP A 351 -27.52 18.77 14.39
C TRP A 351 -28.52 18.14 15.34
N HIS A 352 -28.96 18.89 16.36
CA HIS A 352 -30.03 18.48 17.24
C HIS A 352 -31.37 18.30 16.48
N GLY A 353 -31.71 19.25 15.60
CA GLY A 353 -32.90 19.17 14.76
C GLY A 353 -32.85 17.97 13.80
N LEU A 354 -31.69 17.74 13.16
CA LEU A 354 -31.51 16.63 12.24
C LEU A 354 -31.59 15.27 12.96
N ALA A 355 -30.90 15.12 14.09
CA ALA A 355 -30.98 13.91 14.90
C ALA A 355 -32.42 13.61 15.35
N THR A 356 -33.14 14.65 15.80
CA THR A 356 -34.57 14.52 16.21
C THR A 356 -35.46 14.14 15.02
N ALA A 357 -35.25 14.74 13.84
CA ALA A 357 -35.99 14.38 12.62
C ALA A 357 -35.76 12.92 12.20
N VAL A 358 -34.50 12.44 12.22
CA VAL A 358 -34.13 11.04 11.95
C VAL A 358 -34.77 10.10 12.96
N MET A 359 -34.70 10.44 14.25
CA MET A 359 -35.28 9.62 15.33
C MET A 359 -36.80 9.59 15.36
N ARG A 360 -37.48 10.55 14.75
CA ARG A 360 -38.98 10.53 14.61
C ARG A 360 -39.46 9.41 13.69
N ARG A 361 -38.70 9.10 12.63
CA ARG A 361 -39.06 8.07 11.64
C ARG A 361 -37.84 7.17 11.32
N PRO A 362 -37.32 6.44 12.29
CA PRO A 362 -36.01 5.79 12.17
C PRO A 362 -35.94 4.75 11.04
N LEU A 363 -36.98 3.95 10.82
CA LEU A 363 -37.02 2.95 9.75
C LEU A 363 -37.08 3.58 8.34
N LEU A 364 -37.76 4.73 8.19
CA LEU A 364 -37.82 5.43 6.90
C LEU A 364 -36.45 6.05 6.51
N VAL A 365 -35.57 6.28 7.46
CA VAL A 365 -34.21 6.76 7.18
C VAL A 365 -33.24 5.58 7.11
N LEU A 366 -33.34 4.63 8.03
CA LEU A 366 -32.40 3.50 8.12
C LEU A 366 -32.46 2.62 6.87
N LEU A 367 -33.66 2.19 6.45
CA LEU A 367 -33.77 1.22 5.35
C LEU A 367 -33.26 1.75 4.01
N PRO A 368 -33.61 2.97 3.56
CA PRO A 368 -33.04 3.51 2.32
C PRO A 368 -31.54 3.77 2.40
N THR A 369 -31.04 4.25 3.56
CA THR A 369 -29.60 4.50 3.73
C THR A 369 -28.81 3.18 3.72
N LEU A 370 -29.33 2.15 4.37
CA LEU A 370 -28.73 0.81 4.35
C LEU A 370 -28.77 0.23 2.94
N ALA A 371 -29.90 0.33 2.25
CA ALA A 371 -30.03 -0.12 0.87
C ALA A 371 -29.05 0.61 -0.07
N LEU A 372 -28.87 1.91 0.10
CA LEU A 372 -27.92 2.71 -0.66
C LEU A 372 -26.48 2.24 -0.43
N LEU A 373 -26.06 2.06 0.83
CA LEU A 373 -24.71 1.60 1.16
C LEU A 373 -24.44 0.18 0.64
N LEU A 374 -25.43 -0.72 0.76
CA LEU A 374 -25.33 -2.07 0.20
C LEU A 374 -25.24 -2.03 -1.33
N LEU A 375 -26.01 -1.16 -1.99
CA LEU A 375 -25.97 -0.98 -3.44
C LEU A 375 -24.58 -0.48 -3.89
N ILE A 376 -24.03 0.55 -3.22
CA ILE A 376 -22.68 1.04 -3.50
C ILE A 376 -21.62 -0.05 -3.24
N GLY A 377 -21.86 -0.93 -2.28
CA GLY A 377 -20.98 -2.03 -1.93
C GLY A 377 -21.02 -3.22 -2.92
N THR A 378 -22.10 -3.36 -3.74
CA THR A 378 -22.27 -4.55 -4.62
C THR A 378 -21.12 -4.79 -5.59
N PRO A 379 -20.44 -3.79 -6.20
CA PRO A 379 -19.33 -4.05 -7.10
C PRO A 379 -18.16 -4.79 -6.42
N PHE A 380 -18.01 -4.68 -5.11
CA PHE A 380 -16.99 -5.41 -4.36
C PHE A 380 -17.08 -6.93 -4.53
N LEU A 381 -18.27 -7.48 -4.75
CA LEU A 381 -18.47 -8.90 -5.01
C LEU A 381 -17.79 -9.38 -6.31
N LYS A 382 -17.46 -8.45 -7.20
CA LYS A 382 -16.76 -8.73 -8.47
C LYS A 382 -15.26 -8.40 -8.40
N LEU A 383 -14.71 -8.22 -7.19
CA LEU A 383 -13.30 -7.87 -7.00
C LEU A 383 -12.39 -8.92 -7.68
N ARG A 384 -11.51 -8.43 -8.53
CA ARG A 384 -10.40 -9.19 -9.13
C ARG A 384 -9.08 -8.59 -8.66
N MET A 385 -8.20 -9.44 -8.18
CA MET A 385 -6.92 -9.01 -7.64
C MET A 385 -5.77 -9.48 -8.53
N ALA A 386 -4.83 -8.58 -8.80
CA ALA A 386 -3.61 -8.85 -9.56
C ALA A 386 -2.46 -8.04 -9.02
N ALA A 387 -1.26 -8.61 -9.05
CA ALA A 387 -0.05 -7.85 -8.76
C ALA A 387 0.11 -6.67 -9.75
N ALA A 388 0.70 -5.60 -9.25
CA ALA A 388 0.94 -4.41 -10.04
C ALA A 388 1.97 -4.68 -11.15
N ASP A 389 1.62 -4.39 -12.38
CA ASP A 389 2.54 -4.45 -13.52
C ASP A 389 2.89 -3.04 -14.04
N VAL A 390 3.63 -2.97 -15.12
CA VAL A 390 4.07 -1.70 -15.71
C VAL A 390 2.90 -0.76 -16.08
N ARG A 391 1.68 -1.27 -16.19
CA ARG A 391 0.46 -0.50 -16.52
C ARG A 391 0.01 0.43 -15.39
N VAL A 392 0.52 0.27 -14.18
CA VAL A 392 0.28 1.22 -13.08
C VAL A 392 1.01 2.56 -13.28
N LEU A 393 2.04 2.57 -14.13
CA LEU A 393 2.77 3.77 -14.50
C LEU A 393 2.04 4.59 -15.57
N PRO A 394 2.25 5.91 -15.59
CA PRO A 394 1.80 6.76 -16.71
C PRO A 394 2.36 6.29 -18.05
N ALA A 395 1.57 6.39 -19.13
CA ALA A 395 1.99 6.02 -20.48
C ALA A 395 3.20 6.83 -21.00
N THR A 396 3.52 7.94 -20.34
CA THR A 396 4.65 8.81 -20.68
C THR A 396 5.99 8.33 -20.13
N THR A 397 6.01 7.38 -19.19
CA THR A 397 7.25 6.85 -18.62
C THR A 397 8.00 5.97 -19.62
N GLU A 398 9.32 5.94 -19.52
CA GLU A 398 10.15 5.19 -20.46
C GLU A 398 9.89 3.69 -20.36
N ALA A 399 9.83 3.14 -19.15
CA ALA A 399 9.59 1.73 -18.92
C ALA A 399 8.23 1.27 -19.49
N ARG A 400 7.19 2.11 -19.37
CA ARG A 400 5.87 1.83 -19.93
C ARG A 400 5.90 1.82 -21.48
N ARG A 401 6.47 2.84 -22.10
CA ARG A 401 6.63 2.90 -23.56
C ARG A 401 7.43 1.72 -24.09
N GLY A 402 8.55 1.42 -23.42
CA GLY A 402 9.38 0.27 -23.79
C GLY A 402 8.67 -1.07 -23.66
N TYR A 403 7.80 -1.24 -22.68
CA TYR A 403 6.96 -2.44 -22.53
C TYR A 403 5.94 -2.57 -23.66
N GLU A 404 5.25 -1.49 -24.00
CA GLU A 404 4.28 -1.51 -25.12
C GLU A 404 4.99 -1.84 -26.46
N GLU A 405 6.17 -1.27 -26.67
CA GLU A 405 6.99 -1.55 -27.85
C GLU A 405 7.50 -3.00 -27.88
N LEU A 406 7.94 -3.52 -26.72
CA LEU A 406 8.32 -4.90 -26.57
C LEU A 406 7.16 -5.84 -26.89
N LYS A 407 5.96 -5.56 -26.34
CA LYS A 407 4.76 -6.36 -26.56
C LYS A 407 4.31 -6.42 -28.02
N GLN A 408 4.43 -5.29 -28.73
CA GLN A 408 4.04 -5.22 -30.14
C GLN A 408 5.07 -5.87 -31.06
N SER A 409 6.35 -5.69 -30.80
CA SER A 409 7.43 -6.05 -31.74
C SER A 409 8.10 -7.38 -31.43
N PHE A 410 8.00 -7.84 -30.17
CA PHE A 410 8.65 -9.06 -29.67
C PHE A 410 7.68 -9.83 -28.77
N PRO A 411 6.56 -10.34 -29.31
CA PRO A 411 5.51 -10.98 -28.49
C PRO A 411 6.02 -12.17 -27.68
N ASP A 412 6.94 -12.97 -28.22
CA ASP A 412 7.55 -14.11 -27.50
C ASP A 412 8.42 -13.65 -26.33
N GLN A 413 9.11 -12.51 -26.45
CA GLN A 413 9.94 -11.95 -25.38
C GLN A 413 9.11 -11.22 -24.31
N ALA A 414 7.94 -10.72 -24.72
CA ALA A 414 6.96 -10.11 -23.82
C ALA A 414 6.01 -11.12 -23.19
N ALA A 415 6.04 -12.39 -23.61
CA ALA A 415 5.19 -13.44 -23.04
C ALA A 415 5.46 -13.63 -21.55
N ASN A 416 4.41 -13.85 -20.80
CA ASN A 416 4.51 -14.19 -19.39
C ASN A 416 5.16 -15.56 -19.23
N ARG A 417 6.02 -15.69 -18.22
CA ARG A 417 6.84 -16.91 -18.04
C ARG A 417 6.54 -17.57 -16.70
N VAL A 418 6.38 -18.89 -16.75
CA VAL A 418 6.45 -19.74 -15.56
C VAL A 418 7.76 -20.50 -15.63
N LEU A 419 8.61 -20.33 -14.61
CA LEU A 419 9.88 -21.05 -14.48
C LEU A 419 9.64 -22.39 -13.78
N VAL A 420 10.14 -23.45 -14.36
CA VAL A 420 10.13 -24.79 -13.78
C VAL A 420 11.59 -25.19 -13.51
N ALA A 421 12.00 -25.09 -12.26
CA ALA A 421 13.34 -25.48 -11.81
C ALA A 421 13.32 -26.94 -11.36
N VAL A 422 14.09 -27.77 -12.01
CA VAL A 422 14.21 -29.21 -11.73
C VAL A 422 15.60 -29.48 -11.14
N THR A 423 15.64 -29.98 -9.92
CA THR A 423 16.91 -30.36 -9.25
C THR A 423 16.96 -31.88 -9.08
N PHE A 424 17.96 -32.48 -9.67
CA PHE A 424 18.17 -33.92 -9.56
C PHE A 424 18.96 -34.27 -8.29
N PRO A 425 18.65 -35.39 -7.62
CA PRO A 425 19.31 -35.74 -6.35
C PRO A 425 20.80 -36.05 -6.52
N ASP A 426 21.17 -36.76 -7.62
CA ASP A 426 22.52 -37.22 -7.92
C ASP A 426 22.91 -36.87 -9.35
N GLY A 427 24.24 -36.81 -9.63
CA GLY A 427 24.82 -36.65 -10.96
C GLY A 427 24.45 -35.30 -11.64
N GLU A 428 24.76 -35.19 -12.93
CA GLU A 428 24.53 -33.96 -13.71
C GLU A 428 23.18 -33.95 -14.42
N ALA A 429 22.50 -32.80 -14.46
CA ALA A 429 21.25 -32.62 -15.18
C ALA A 429 21.43 -32.76 -16.70
N PHE A 430 22.63 -32.49 -17.22
CA PHE A 430 23.00 -32.75 -18.61
C PHE A 430 23.49 -34.20 -18.77
N SER A 431 22.53 -35.10 -18.83
CA SER A 431 22.77 -36.53 -19.12
C SER A 431 21.72 -37.06 -20.09
N PRO A 432 22.03 -38.12 -20.88
CA PRO A 432 21.06 -38.66 -21.87
C PRO A 432 19.71 -39.00 -21.27
N GLU A 433 19.70 -39.68 -20.13
CA GLU A 433 18.49 -40.10 -19.46
C GLU A 433 17.63 -38.88 -19.00
N ARG A 434 18.27 -37.89 -18.36
CA ARG A 434 17.59 -36.70 -17.82
C ARG A 434 17.14 -35.75 -18.90
N LEU A 435 17.86 -35.59 -20.00
CA LEU A 435 17.38 -34.84 -21.16
C LEU A 435 16.14 -35.47 -21.77
N GLY A 436 16.06 -36.83 -21.80
CA GLY A 436 14.81 -37.48 -22.17
C GLY A 436 13.64 -37.19 -21.24
N MET A 437 13.87 -37.17 -19.92
CA MET A 437 12.85 -36.80 -18.93
C MET A 437 12.40 -35.33 -19.07
N LEU A 438 13.36 -34.41 -19.31
CA LEU A 438 13.08 -32.98 -19.54
C LEU A 438 12.30 -32.76 -20.84
N TYR A 439 12.63 -33.52 -21.90
CA TYR A 439 11.90 -33.50 -23.16
C TYR A 439 10.45 -33.91 -22.97
N ASP A 440 10.21 -35.02 -22.29
CA ASP A 440 8.86 -35.51 -22.00
C ASP A 440 8.04 -34.48 -21.20
N ALA A 441 8.68 -33.85 -20.21
CA ALA A 441 8.07 -32.77 -19.40
C ALA A 441 7.75 -31.54 -20.26
N SER A 442 8.69 -31.07 -21.09
CA SER A 442 8.47 -29.95 -22.02
C SER A 442 7.27 -30.18 -22.92
N ARG A 443 7.15 -31.38 -23.49
CA ARG A 443 6.00 -31.74 -24.37
C ARG A 443 4.68 -31.71 -23.60
N ARG A 444 4.62 -32.21 -22.38
CA ARG A 444 3.43 -32.14 -21.54
C ARG A 444 3.03 -30.71 -21.21
N TYR A 445 4.01 -29.88 -20.82
CA TYR A 445 3.74 -28.46 -20.49
C TYR A 445 3.32 -27.65 -21.73
N ARG A 446 3.89 -27.95 -22.91
CA ARG A 446 3.52 -27.32 -24.16
C ARG A 446 2.06 -27.63 -24.58
N ALA A 447 1.52 -28.74 -24.14
CA ALA A 447 0.12 -29.15 -24.42
C ALA A 447 -0.91 -28.46 -23.50
N LEU A 448 -0.47 -27.72 -22.47
CA LEU A 448 -1.37 -27.01 -21.55
C LEU A 448 -2.05 -25.83 -22.25
N PRO A 449 -3.29 -25.49 -21.86
CA PRO A 449 -3.99 -24.32 -22.35
C PRO A 449 -3.16 -23.04 -22.10
N THR A 450 -3.28 -22.07 -23.00
CA THR A 450 -2.57 -20.76 -22.94
C THR A 450 -1.04 -20.81 -23.12
N VAL A 451 -0.45 -22.00 -23.23
CA VAL A 451 1.01 -22.13 -23.47
C VAL A 451 1.31 -21.95 -24.96
N THR A 452 2.18 -20.98 -25.26
CA THR A 452 2.65 -20.69 -26.64
C THR A 452 3.93 -21.44 -26.97
N GLY A 453 4.72 -21.76 -25.95
CA GLY A 453 6.00 -22.46 -26.13
C GLY A 453 6.64 -22.82 -24.80
N VAL A 454 7.67 -23.66 -24.89
CA VAL A 454 8.57 -23.94 -23.79
C VAL A 454 9.99 -23.65 -24.28
N GLU A 455 10.77 -22.94 -23.46
CA GLU A 455 12.17 -22.64 -23.72
C GLU A 455 13.04 -23.42 -22.74
N SER A 456 13.83 -24.36 -23.25
CA SER A 456 14.80 -25.14 -22.46
C SER A 456 15.88 -25.69 -23.36
N ILE A 457 16.84 -26.42 -22.79
CA ILE A 457 17.88 -27.10 -23.56
C ILE A 457 17.31 -28.11 -24.57
N VAL A 458 16.11 -28.66 -24.32
CA VAL A 458 15.45 -29.65 -25.17
C VAL A 458 14.40 -29.04 -26.11
N ASP A 459 14.37 -27.70 -26.26
CA ASP A 459 13.42 -26.98 -27.12
C ASP A 459 14.14 -26.06 -28.13
N LEU A 460 15.46 -26.16 -28.24
CA LEU A 460 16.24 -25.28 -29.12
C LEU A 460 16.02 -25.60 -30.60
N ASP A 461 16.06 -26.85 -30.94
CA ASP A 461 15.90 -27.32 -32.32
C ASP A 461 14.62 -28.17 -32.41
N PRO A 462 13.58 -27.68 -33.07
CA PRO A 462 12.32 -28.41 -33.23
C PRO A 462 12.41 -29.62 -34.11
N THR A 463 13.52 -29.81 -34.84
CA THR A 463 13.74 -30.98 -35.71
C THR A 463 14.28 -32.20 -34.94
N LEU A 464 14.80 -31.99 -33.74
CA LEU A 464 15.31 -33.04 -32.86
C LEU A 464 14.19 -33.65 -32.05
N ASP A 465 14.15 -34.96 -32.06
CA ASP A 465 13.28 -35.77 -31.20
C ASP A 465 13.96 -36.09 -29.85
N ARG A 466 13.29 -36.89 -29.05
CA ARG A 466 13.78 -37.33 -27.73
C ARG A 466 15.17 -38.00 -27.81
N GLU A 467 15.35 -38.90 -28.81
CA GLU A 467 16.58 -39.66 -29.00
C GLU A 467 17.69 -38.76 -29.51
N GLY A 468 17.40 -37.79 -30.37
CA GLY A 468 18.36 -36.79 -30.84
C GLY A 468 18.96 -35.95 -29.70
N TYR A 469 18.09 -35.50 -28.76
CA TYR A 469 18.58 -34.78 -27.56
C TYR A 469 19.41 -35.68 -26.60
N GLN A 470 19.04 -36.94 -26.49
CA GLN A 470 19.82 -37.92 -25.69
C GLN A 470 21.22 -38.16 -26.33
N GLN A 471 21.30 -38.25 -27.67
CA GLN A 471 22.56 -38.37 -28.38
C GLN A 471 23.44 -37.14 -28.21
N LEU A 472 22.85 -35.94 -28.27
CA LEU A 472 23.62 -34.67 -27.97
C LEU A 472 24.20 -34.68 -26.58
N ALA A 473 23.48 -35.16 -25.56
CA ALA A 473 24.00 -35.24 -24.19
C ALA A 473 25.13 -36.26 -24.03
N SER A 474 25.26 -37.21 -24.97
CA SER A 474 26.38 -38.17 -24.98
C SER A 474 27.67 -37.61 -25.57
N MET A 475 27.60 -36.42 -26.21
CA MET A 475 28.78 -35.75 -26.78
C MET A 475 29.54 -34.98 -25.72
N PRO A 476 30.89 -34.97 -25.77
CA PRO A 476 31.65 -34.06 -24.93
C PRO A 476 31.23 -32.60 -25.19
N PRO A 477 31.18 -31.72 -24.17
CA PRO A 477 30.73 -30.32 -24.28
C PRO A 477 31.45 -29.50 -25.36
N ALA A 478 32.70 -29.85 -25.66
CA ALA A 478 33.52 -29.17 -26.68
C ALA A 478 33.04 -29.44 -28.12
N PHE A 479 32.26 -30.47 -28.36
CA PHE A 479 31.73 -30.83 -29.69
C PHE A 479 30.27 -30.44 -29.89
N LEU A 480 29.63 -29.82 -28.87
CA LEU A 480 28.27 -29.33 -29.00
C LEU A 480 28.21 -28.14 -29.98
N PRO A 481 27.16 -28.07 -30.81
CA PRO A 481 26.91 -26.85 -31.61
C PRO A 481 26.92 -25.58 -30.74
N PRO A 482 27.42 -24.45 -31.24
CA PRO A 482 27.54 -23.22 -30.43
C PRO A 482 26.23 -22.77 -29.75
N GLU A 483 25.10 -22.98 -30.42
CA GLU A 483 23.76 -22.68 -29.91
C GLU A 483 23.43 -23.49 -28.67
N PHE A 484 23.74 -24.79 -28.69
CA PHE A 484 23.53 -25.68 -27.54
C PHE A 484 24.46 -25.34 -26.38
N GLY A 485 25.70 -24.96 -26.67
CA GLY A 485 26.68 -24.53 -25.65
C GLY A 485 26.23 -23.26 -24.92
N LEU A 486 25.58 -22.30 -25.65
CA LEU A 486 25.01 -21.11 -25.03
C LEU A 486 23.76 -21.42 -24.21
N ALA A 487 22.85 -22.22 -24.77
CA ALA A 487 21.62 -22.62 -24.06
C ALA A 487 21.92 -23.47 -22.82
N LEU A 488 22.90 -24.35 -22.91
CA LEU A 488 23.35 -25.16 -21.77
C LEU A 488 23.75 -24.24 -20.59
N LYS A 489 24.55 -23.21 -20.84
CA LYS A 489 24.95 -22.24 -19.81
C LYS A 489 23.79 -21.48 -19.21
N GLY A 490 22.70 -21.29 -20.00
CA GLY A 490 21.52 -20.53 -19.59
C GLY A 490 20.42 -21.40 -18.94
N THR A 491 20.43 -22.71 -19.13
CA THR A 491 19.31 -23.56 -18.69
C THR A 491 19.74 -24.74 -17.81
N VAL A 492 21.02 -25.07 -17.76
CA VAL A 492 21.52 -26.22 -16.99
C VAL A 492 22.79 -25.86 -16.26
N ALA A 493 22.88 -26.23 -14.96
CA ALA A 493 24.09 -26.09 -14.16
C ALA A 493 24.17 -27.20 -13.10
N GLY A 494 25.17 -28.06 -13.24
CA GLY A 494 25.34 -29.20 -12.35
C GLY A 494 24.09 -30.08 -12.30
N ARG A 495 23.41 -30.07 -11.14
CA ARG A 495 22.15 -30.83 -10.93
C ARG A 495 20.86 -30.09 -11.26
N LEU A 496 20.95 -28.81 -11.62
CA LEU A 496 19.80 -27.97 -11.90
C LEU A 496 19.52 -27.90 -13.41
N ALA A 497 18.27 -28.07 -13.80
CA ALA A 497 17.76 -27.75 -15.13
C ALA A 497 16.55 -26.82 -15.01
N VAL A 498 16.40 -25.92 -15.97
CA VAL A 498 15.30 -24.92 -15.99
C VAL A 498 14.56 -25.00 -17.30
N LEU A 499 13.22 -25.06 -17.22
CA LEU A 499 12.30 -24.89 -18.34
C LEU A 499 11.52 -23.59 -18.12
N SER A 500 11.41 -22.75 -19.13
CA SER A 500 10.60 -21.54 -19.14
C SER A 500 9.35 -21.79 -19.99
N VAL A 501 8.19 -21.90 -19.34
CA VAL A 501 6.91 -22.09 -20.01
C VAL A 501 6.35 -20.72 -20.36
N LEU A 502 6.22 -20.42 -21.64
CA LEU A 502 5.70 -19.16 -22.18
C LEU A 502 4.17 -19.23 -22.27
N SER A 503 3.50 -18.20 -21.81
CA SER A 503 2.03 -18.16 -21.80
C SER A 503 1.47 -16.81 -22.24
N THR A 504 0.31 -16.86 -22.89
CA THR A 504 -0.51 -15.68 -23.20
C THR A 504 -1.44 -15.31 -22.04
N ALA A 505 -1.52 -16.13 -20.98
CA ALA A 505 -2.34 -15.83 -19.81
C ALA A 505 -1.88 -14.50 -19.17
N GLU A 506 -2.82 -13.60 -18.94
CA GLU A 506 -2.52 -12.36 -18.23
C GLU A 506 -2.26 -12.61 -16.74
N PRO A 507 -1.34 -11.86 -16.10
CA PRO A 507 -1.13 -11.96 -14.67
C PRO A 507 -2.45 -11.85 -13.89
N ALA A 508 -2.62 -12.71 -12.89
CA ALA A 508 -3.81 -12.82 -12.03
C ALA A 508 -5.14 -13.17 -12.75
N SER A 509 -5.10 -13.55 -14.01
CA SER A 509 -6.26 -14.15 -14.65
C SER A 509 -6.55 -15.55 -14.09
N PRO A 510 -7.79 -16.05 -14.16
CA PRO A 510 -8.10 -17.44 -13.83
C PRO A 510 -7.24 -18.43 -14.60
N GLU A 511 -6.96 -18.13 -15.86
CA GLU A 511 -6.15 -18.94 -16.77
C GLU A 511 -4.68 -19.03 -16.29
N ALA A 512 -4.13 -17.95 -15.77
CA ALA A 512 -2.77 -17.96 -15.18
C ALA A 512 -2.72 -18.83 -13.92
N ARG A 513 -3.74 -18.76 -13.08
CA ARG A 513 -3.87 -19.59 -11.87
C ARG A 513 -4.03 -21.07 -12.23
N GLU A 514 -4.86 -21.37 -13.22
CA GLU A 514 -5.06 -22.74 -13.74
C GLU A 514 -3.76 -23.30 -14.33
N LEU A 515 -3.03 -22.51 -15.11
CA LEU A 515 -1.74 -22.91 -15.70
C LEU A 515 -0.71 -23.24 -14.61
N VAL A 516 -0.51 -22.34 -13.65
CA VAL A 516 0.43 -22.57 -12.53
C VAL A 516 0.01 -23.78 -11.71
N GLY A 517 -1.30 -23.93 -11.46
CA GLY A 517 -1.87 -25.11 -10.79
C GLY A 517 -1.64 -26.40 -11.55
N ALA A 518 -1.82 -26.41 -12.87
CA ALA A 518 -1.61 -27.59 -13.72
C ALA A 518 -0.11 -28.01 -13.75
N ILE A 519 0.81 -27.03 -13.85
CA ILE A 519 2.25 -27.32 -13.79
C ILE A 519 2.63 -27.88 -12.41
N ARG A 520 2.09 -27.34 -11.33
CA ARG A 520 2.32 -27.83 -9.96
C ARG A 520 1.72 -29.22 -9.71
N ALA A 521 0.64 -29.55 -10.37
CA ALA A 521 0.04 -30.89 -10.28
C ALA A 521 0.86 -31.94 -11.04
N ASP A 522 1.54 -31.56 -12.13
CA ASP A 522 2.41 -32.43 -12.91
C ASP A 522 3.89 -32.15 -12.68
N ARG A 523 4.38 -32.51 -11.48
CA ARG A 523 5.82 -32.39 -11.11
C ARG A 523 6.64 -33.63 -11.52
N ARG A 524 6.15 -34.43 -12.44
CA ARG A 524 6.80 -35.71 -12.85
C ARG A 524 7.94 -35.44 -13.83
N VAL A 525 9.14 -35.27 -13.33
CA VAL A 525 10.37 -35.18 -14.12
C VAL A 525 11.38 -36.19 -13.55
N GLY A 526 11.12 -37.47 -13.80
CA GLY A 526 11.92 -38.57 -13.27
C GLY A 526 12.03 -38.52 -11.74
N ASP A 527 13.27 -38.57 -11.24
CA ASP A 527 13.63 -38.46 -9.82
C ASP A 527 13.86 -36.99 -9.38
N GLY A 528 13.69 -36.01 -10.29
CA GLY A 528 13.95 -34.60 -10.03
C GLY A 528 12.91 -33.94 -9.12
N GLN A 529 13.36 -33.10 -8.20
CA GLN A 529 12.51 -32.23 -7.41
C GLN A 529 12.19 -30.98 -8.23
N VAL A 530 10.89 -30.70 -8.38
CA VAL A 530 10.39 -29.58 -9.20
C VAL A 530 9.90 -28.44 -8.29
N LEU A 531 10.43 -27.23 -8.51
CA LEU A 531 9.91 -25.99 -7.98
C LEU A 531 9.40 -25.11 -9.13
N VAL A 532 8.25 -24.46 -8.90
CA VAL A 532 7.60 -23.62 -9.90
C VAL A 532 7.70 -22.16 -9.48
N GLY A 533 8.33 -21.36 -10.34
CA GLY A 533 8.61 -19.93 -10.12
C GLY A 533 8.28 -19.08 -11.35
N GLY A 534 8.95 -17.93 -11.44
CA GLY A 534 8.69 -16.91 -12.44
C GLY A 534 7.54 -15.98 -12.06
N GLN A 535 7.35 -14.93 -12.85
CA GLN A 535 6.42 -13.84 -12.50
C GLN A 535 4.98 -14.32 -12.27
N LEU A 536 4.43 -15.16 -13.19
CA LEU A 536 3.06 -15.66 -13.03
C LEU A 536 2.87 -16.48 -11.75
N ALA A 537 3.83 -17.35 -11.43
CA ALA A 537 3.76 -18.15 -10.21
C ALA A 537 3.93 -17.27 -8.95
N HIS A 538 4.80 -16.26 -8.99
CA HIS A 538 4.96 -15.29 -7.91
C HIS A 538 3.67 -14.52 -7.65
N ASP A 539 2.98 -14.04 -8.69
CA ASP A 539 1.73 -13.28 -8.56
C ASP A 539 0.59 -14.15 -7.97
N VAL A 540 0.54 -15.42 -8.37
CA VAL A 540 -0.42 -16.40 -7.80
C VAL A 540 -0.10 -16.64 -6.32
N ASP A 541 1.15 -16.92 -5.99
CA ASP A 541 1.58 -17.22 -4.62
C ASP A 541 1.39 -16.01 -3.69
N ALA A 542 1.74 -14.82 -4.15
CA ALA A 542 1.56 -13.57 -3.40
C ALA A 542 0.07 -13.29 -3.12
N THR A 543 -0.77 -13.47 -4.14
CA THR A 543 -2.23 -13.32 -3.97
C THR A 543 -2.78 -14.36 -3.00
N ASP A 544 -2.40 -15.62 -3.13
CA ASP A 544 -2.84 -16.70 -2.23
C ASP A 544 -2.35 -16.50 -0.79
N PHE A 545 -1.13 -16.01 -0.62
CA PHE A 545 -0.60 -15.64 0.69
C PHE A 545 -1.46 -14.56 1.34
N ILE A 546 -1.76 -13.47 0.61
CA ILE A 546 -2.58 -12.37 1.12
C ILE A 546 -3.99 -12.85 1.46
N VAL A 547 -4.66 -13.55 0.53
CA VAL A 547 -6.03 -14.04 0.72
C VAL A 547 -6.12 -14.99 1.92
N ARG A 548 -5.14 -15.88 2.10
CA ARG A 548 -5.12 -16.84 3.23
C ARG A 548 -4.98 -16.15 4.59
N HIS A 549 -4.20 -15.06 4.67
CA HIS A 549 -3.96 -14.36 5.94
C HIS A 549 -5.00 -13.27 6.23
N THR A 550 -5.83 -12.90 5.26
CA THR A 550 -6.87 -11.86 5.43
C THR A 550 -7.93 -12.20 6.47
N PRO A 551 -8.57 -13.40 6.48
CA PRO A 551 -9.61 -13.70 7.46
C PRO A 551 -9.14 -13.62 8.92
N PRO A 552 -8.01 -14.24 9.32
CA PRO A 552 -7.53 -14.10 10.70
C PRO A 552 -7.11 -12.68 11.06
N ALA A 553 -6.54 -11.91 10.12
CA ALA A 553 -6.19 -10.50 10.34
C ALA A 553 -7.44 -9.66 10.62
N VAL A 554 -8.46 -9.78 9.78
CA VAL A 554 -9.75 -9.08 9.96
C VAL A 554 -10.43 -9.50 11.26
N ALA A 555 -10.48 -10.80 11.55
CA ALA A 555 -11.09 -11.31 12.78
C ALA A 555 -10.39 -10.77 14.04
N CYS A 556 -9.05 -10.72 14.05
CA CYS A 556 -8.28 -10.17 15.16
C CYS A 556 -8.56 -8.68 15.35
N VAL A 557 -8.51 -7.88 14.30
CA VAL A 557 -8.79 -6.43 14.35
C VAL A 557 -10.19 -6.17 14.89
N VAL A 558 -11.20 -6.90 14.39
CA VAL A 558 -12.59 -6.78 14.83
C VAL A 558 -12.72 -7.17 16.30
N LEU A 559 -12.15 -8.31 16.69
CA LEU A 559 -12.26 -8.81 18.07
C LEU A 559 -11.58 -7.86 19.08
N VAL A 560 -10.35 -7.42 18.79
CA VAL A 560 -9.62 -6.50 19.68
C VAL A 560 -10.36 -5.18 19.79
N THR A 561 -10.89 -4.66 18.69
CA THR A 561 -11.69 -3.43 18.69
C THR A 561 -12.96 -3.58 19.51
N LEU A 562 -13.68 -4.70 19.38
CA LEU A 562 -14.86 -4.99 20.21
C LEU A 562 -14.51 -4.97 21.71
N VAL A 563 -13.38 -5.58 22.09
CA VAL A 563 -12.89 -5.58 23.48
C VAL A 563 -12.55 -4.17 23.94
N VAL A 564 -11.79 -3.40 23.14
CA VAL A 564 -11.40 -2.02 23.50
C VAL A 564 -12.63 -1.13 23.69
N LEU A 565 -13.57 -1.18 22.74
CA LEU A 565 -14.83 -0.40 22.85
C LEU A 565 -15.70 -0.86 24.01
N PHE A 566 -15.77 -2.15 24.26
CA PHE A 566 -16.47 -2.70 25.42
C PHE A 566 -15.89 -2.17 26.74
N LEU A 567 -14.56 -2.17 26.87
CA LEU A 567 -13.87 -1.64 28.04
C LEU A 567 -14.05 -0.13 28.20
N LEU A 568 -14.23 0.59 27.11
CA LEU A 568 -14.44 2.04 27.12
C LEU A 568 -15.87 2.41 27.47
N LEU A 569 -16.85 1.81 26.77
CA LEU A 569 -18.27 2.19 26.83
C LEU A 569 -19.05 1.42 27.93
N GLY A 570 -18.55 0.27 28.36
CA GLY A 570 -19.24 -0.57 29.34
C GLY A 570 -20.61 -1.09 28.86
N SER A 571 -20.76 -1.28 27.57
CA SER A 571 -21.94 -1.83 26.88
C SER A 571 -21.51 -2.90 25.89
N VAL A 572 -22.32 -3.93 25.68
CA VAL A 572 -22.07 -4.99 24.71
C VAL A 572 -22.61 -4.60 23.32
N LEU A 573 -23.78 -3.95 23.29
CA LEU A 573 -24.48 -3.68 22.03
C LEU A 573 -23.84 -2.52 21.24
N LEU A 574 -23.33 -1.49 21.93
CA LEU A 574 -22.70 -0.35 21.27
C LEU A 574 -21.45 -0.74 20.44
N PRO A 575 -20.48 -1.51 20.99
CA PRO A 575 -19.34 -1.99 20.20
C PRO A 575 -19.73 -2.84 18.99
N LEU A 576 -20.68 -3.75 19.16
CA LEU A 576 -21.13 -4.61 18.06
C LEU A 576 -21.76 -3.77 16.93
N LYS A 577 -22.60 -2.81 17.29
CA LYS A 577 -23.21 -1.89 16.35
C LYS A 577 -22.16 -1.04 15.63
N ALA A 578 -21.19 -0.50 16.37
CA ALA A 578 -20.09 0.31 15.85
C ALA A 578 -19.30 -0.46 14.78
N VAL A 579 -18.89 -1.68 15.09
CA VAL A 579 -18.17 -2.55 14.16
C VAL A 579 -18.99 -2.86 12.92
N LEU A 580 -20.29 -3.19 13.05
CA LEU A 580 -21.15 -3.48 11.90
C LEU A 580 -21.33 -2.27 10.98
N MET A 581 -21.47 -1.08 11.55
CA MET A 581 -21.61 0.18 10.78
C MET A 581 -20.30 0.51 10.05
N ASN A 582 -19.17 0.30 10.70
CA ASN A 582 -17.87 0.51 10.08
C ASN A 582 -17.63 -0.47 8.91
N LEU A 583 -17.94 -1.77 9.10
CA LEU A 583 -17.87 -2.75 8.02
C LEU A 583 -18.78 -2.37 6.84
N LEU A 584 -19.96 -1.81 7.10
CA LEU A 584 -20.87 -1.35 6.07
C LEU A 584 -20.27 -0.16 5.28
N SER A 585 -19.69 0.82 5.96
CA SER A 585 -19.01 1.96 5.34
C SER A 585 -17.82 1.51 4.48
N ILE A 586 -17.02 0.58 5.00
CA ILE A 586 -15.88 -0.01 4.29
C ILE A 586 -16.35 -0.76 3.04
N SER A 587 -17.43 -1.54 3.13
CA SER A 587 -17.98 -2.25 1.98
C SER A 587 -18.40 -1.29 0.86
N GLY A 588 -19.00 -0.15 1.20
CA GLY A 588 -19.33 0.91 0.25
C GLY A 588 -18.09 1.52 -0.41
N SER A 589 -17.03 1.77 0.36
CA SER A 589 -15.76 2.26 -0.18
C SER A 589 -15.09 1.25 -1.13
N PHE A 590 -15.12 -0.03 -0.78
CA PHE A 590 -14.57 -1.10 -1.63
C PHE A 590 -15.40 -1.30 -2.90
N GLY A 591 -16.72 -1.17 -2.81
CA GLY A 591 -17.57 -1.18 -3.99
C GLY A 591 -17.25 -0.02 -4.93
N ALA A 592 -17.07 1.18 -4.40
CA ALA A 592 -16.64 2.34 -5.18
C ALA A 592 -15.24 2.16 -5.78
N LEU A 593 -14.28 1.56 -5.05
CA LEU A 593 -12.96 1.22 -5.54
C LEU A 593 -13.03 0.32 -6.78
N VAL A 594 -13.82 -0.77 -6.72
CA VAL A 594 -14.01 -1.70 -7.84
C VAL A 594 -14.72 -1.02 -9.00
N TRP A 595 -15.79 -0.29 -8.74
CA TRP A 595 -16.56 0.43 -9.76
C TRP A 595 -15.73 1.46 -10.52
N ILE A 596 -14.89 2.23 -9.80
CA ILE A 596 -14.03 3.25 -10.41
C ILE A 596 -12.84 2.57 -11.12
N PHE A 597 -11.99 1.86 -10.37
CA PHE A 597 -10.67 1.47 -10.84
C PHE A 597 -10.64 0.16 -11.63
N GLN A 598 -11.48 -0.81 -11.26
CA GLN A 598 -11.51 -2.07 -11.99
C GLN A 598 -12.46 -2.01 -13.20
N GLU A 599 -13.69 -1.47 -13.03
CA GLU A 599 -14.66 -1.36 -14.12
C GLU A 599 -14.42 -0.13 -15.00
N GLY A 600 -13.58 0.83 -14.56
CA GLY A 600 -13.13 1.95 -15.38
C GLY A 600 -14.03 3.18 -15.40
N HIS A 601 -15.04 3.23 -14.55
CA HIS A 601 -15.87 4.42 -14.42
C HIS A 601 -15.03 5.60 -13.91
N LEU A 602 -15.23 6.78 -14.47
CA LEU A 602 -14.42 7.99 -14.19
C LEU A 602 -12.95 7.93 -14.67
N SER A 603 -12.53 6.90 -15.42
CA SER A 603 -11.14 6.78 -15.90
C SER A 603 -10.69 7.96 -16.74
N GLY A 604 -11.59 8.57 -17.55
CA GLY A 604 -11.32 9.77 -18.34
C GLY A 604 -11.07 11.02 -17.47
N VAL A 605 -11.78 11.16 -16.33
CA VAL A 605 -11.64 12.30 -15.41
C VAL A 605 -10.38 12.13 -14.55
N LEU A 606 -10.19 10.94 -13.99
CA LEU A 606 -9.06 10.63 -13.11
C LEU A 606 -7.77 10.26 -13.88
N ARG A 607 -7.85 10.08 -15.20
CA ARG A 607 -6.72 9.80 -16.10
C ARG A 607 -5.92 8.58 -15.68
N PHE A 608 -6.53 7.41 -15.70
CA PHE A 608 -5.88 6.12 -15.41
C PHE A 608 -6.38 5.02 -16.36
N HIS A 609 -5.68 3.90 -16.43
CA HIS A 609 -6.12 2.71 -17.14
C HIS A 609 -6.83 1.75 -16.16
N PRO A 610 -8.05 1.31 -16.47
CA PRO A 610 -8.75 0.33 -15.65
C PRO A 610 -8.00 -1.00 -15.60
N GLY A 611 -8.07 -1.67 -14.46
CA GLY A 611 -7.41 -2.95 -14.27
C GLY A 611 -7.79 -3.61 -12.95
N PRO A 612 -7.33 -4.84 -12.71
CA PRO A 612 -7.54 -5.53 -11.44
C PRO A 612 -6.92 -4.71 -10.28
N ILE A 613 -7.45 -4.94 -9.10
CA ILE A 613 -6.99 -4.26 -7.88
C ILE A 613 -5.76 -4.99 -7.31
N GLU A 614 -4.75 -4.24 -6.91
CA GLU A 614 -3.56 -4.79 -6.26
C GLU A 614 -3.94 -5.49 -4.94
N PRO A 615 -3.49 -6.74 -4.69
CA PRO A 615 -3.98 -7.58 -3.59
C PRO A 615 -3.79 -7.00 -2.19
N ALA A 616 -2.73 -6.21 -1.97
CA ALA A 616 -2.48 -5.58 -0.68
C ALA A 616 -3.42 -4.39 -0.40
N LEU A 617 -3.96 -3.76 -1.44
CA LEU A 617 -4.76 -2.53 -1.30
C LEU A 617 -6.03 -2.72 -0.46
N PRO A 618 -6.86 -3.77 -0.65
CA PRO A 618 -8.05 -3.98 0.17
C PRO A 618 -7.75 -4.15 1.65
N ILE A 619 -6.74 -4.94 2.02
CA ILE A 619 -6.43 -5.15 3.44
C ILE A 619 -5.79 -3.92 4.07
N LEU A 620 -4.93 -3.21 3.34
CA LEU A 620 -4.35 -1.96 3.78
C LEU A 620 -5.43 -0.91 4.04
N LEU A 621 -6.36 -0.75 3.09
CA LEU A 621 -7.52 0.13 3.24
C LEU A 621 -8.40 -0.31 4.41
N PHE A 622 -8.69 -1.62 4.56
CA PHE A 622 -9.45 -2.13 5.68
C PHE A 622 -8.82 -1.73 7.02
N CYS A 623 -7.55 -2.06 7.22
CA CYS A 623 -6.86 -1.78 8.49
C CYS A 623 -6.79 -0.29 8.82
N THR A 624 -6.59 0.54 7.78
CA THR A 624 -6.48 1.99 7.94
C THR A 624 -7.85 2.64 8.19
N ILE A 625 -8.84 2.35 7.34
CA ILE A 625 -10.18 2.96 7.44
C ILE A 625 -10.88 2.49 8.71
N PHE A 626 -10.75 1.19 9.05
CA PHE A 626 -11.32 0.63 10.25
C PHE A 626 -10.81 1.34 11.51
N GLY A 627 -9.49 1.58 11.58
CA GLY A 627 -8.90 2.35 12.66
C GLY A 627 -9.40 3.79 12.72
N LEU A 628 -9.33 4.52 11.59
CA LEU A 628 -9.71 5.93 11.50
C LEU A 628 -11.20 6.19 11.75
N SER A 629 -12.08 5.29 11.31
CA SER A 629 -13.53 5.45 11.54
C SER A 629 -13.90 5.29 13.01
N MET A 630 -13.21 4.38 13.74
CA MET A 630 -13.45 4.15 15.16
C MET A 630 -13.18 5.37 16.04
N ASP A 631 -12.23 6.21 15.67
CA ASP A 631 -11.83 7.40 16.44
C ASP A 631 -13.01 8.34 16.71
N TYR A 632 -13.69 8.67 15.65
CA TYR A 632 -14.81 9.60 15.72
C TYR A 632 -16.06 8.95 16.34
N GLU A 633 -16.24 7.64 16.14
CA GLU A 633 -17.37 6.93 16.75
C GLU A 633 -17.21 6.86 18.26
N VAL A 634 -15.98 6.59 18.74
CA VAL A 634 -15.64 6.65 20.16
C VAL A 634 -15.97 8.02 20.76
N LEU A 635 -15.57 9.10 20.09
CA LEU A 635 -15.82 10.47 20.55
C LEU A 635 -17.33 10.75 20.66
N MET A 636 -18.08 10.42 19.61
CA MET A 636 -19.52 10.66 19.56
C MET A 636 -20.27 9.83 20.62
N LEU A 637 -19.99 8.54 20.69
CA LEU A 637 -20.62 7.64 21.65
C LEU A 637 -20.28 8.01 23.10
N SER A 638 -19.06 8.49 23.37
CA SER A 638 -18.68 8.98 24.70
C SER A 638 -19.50 10.20 25.11
N ARG A 639 -19.74 11.15 24.20
CA ARG A 639 -20.59 12.33 24.45
C ARG A 639 -22.05 11.93 24.68
N MET A 640 -22.57 11.01 23.88
CA MET A 640 -23.92 10.47 24.09
C MET A 640 -24.02 9.75 25.44
N GLN A 641 -23.00 9.03 25.84
CA GLN A 641 -22.95 8.35 27.15
C GLN A 641 -22.92 9.34 28.32
N GLU A 642 -22.13 10.42 28.23
CA GLU A 642 -22.12 11.48 29.24
C GLU A 642 -23.51 12.06 29.45
N GLU A 643 -24.25 12.38 28.37
CA GLU A 643 -25.59 12.90 28.43
C GLU A 643 -26.62 11.88 28.93
N TRP A 644 -26.47 10.61 28.57
CA TRP A 644 -27.35 9.56 29.10
C TRP A 644 -27.17 9.36 30.60
N LEU A 645 -25.94 9.42 31.10
CA LEU A 645 -25.65 9.33 32.53
C LEU A 645 -26.23 10.51 33.32
N ARG A 646 -26.35 11.68 32.68
CA ARG A 646 -26.89 12.89 33.27
C ARG A 646 -28.41 12.93 33.24
N THR A 647 -29.05 12.45 32.17
CA THR A 647 -30.47 12.63 31.90
C THR A 647 -31.32 11.38 32.06
N GLY A 648 -30.74 10.20 31.85
CA GLY A 648 -31.46 8.92 31.78
C GLY A 648 -32.35 8.76 30.53
N ASP A 649 -32.38 9.76 29.62
CA ASP A 649 -33.19 9.74 28.40
C ASP A 649 -32.31 9.46 27.17
N ASN A 650 -32.50 8.27 26.56
CA ASN A 650 -31.75 7.87 25.39
C ASN A 650 -31.92 8.81 24.20
N THR A 651 -33.15 9.30 23.92
CA THR A 651 -33.44 10.17 22.77
C THR A 651 -32.75 11.52 22.90
N ARG A 652 -32.84 12.10 24.10
CA ARG A 652 -32.18 13.36 24.44
C ARG A 652 -30.68 13.23 24.40
N SER A 653 -30.14 12.14 24.92
CA SER A 653 -28.70 11.86 24.94
C SER A 653 -28.12 11.78 23.53
N VAL A 654 -28.83 11.15 22.60
CA VAL A 654 -28.42 11.06 21.19
C VAL A 654 -28.43 12.43 20.53
N ALA A 655 -29.49 13.22 20.71
CA ALA A 655 -29.61 14.54 20.08
C ALA A 655 -28.58 15.55 20.62
N GLU A 656 -28.41 15.63 21.97
CA GLU A 656 -27.47 16.53 22.60
C GLU A 656 -26.00 16.06 22.38
N GLY A 657 -25.74 14.75 22.43
CA GLY A 657 -24.43 14.18 22.19
C GLY A 657 -23.96 14.43 20.74
N LEU A 658 -24.87 14.30 19.77
CA LEU A 658 -24.58 14.62 18.37
C LEU A 658 -24.32 16.12 18.20
N GLU A 659 -25.15 17.00 18.75
CA GLU A 659 -24.97 18.47 18.69
C GLU A 659 -23.58 18.89 19.22
N LYS A 660 -23.13 18.32 20.32
CA LYS A 660 -21.86 18.65 20.96
C LYS A 660 -20.63 18.10 20.22
N SER A 661 -20.79 17.07 19.41
CA SER A 661 -19.67 16.40 18.73
C SER A 661 -19.65 16.64 17.22
N ALA A 662 -20.78 16.85 16.58
CA ALA A 662 -20.91 16.86 15.12
C ALA A 662 -20.10 17.96 14.43
N GLY A 663 -20.06 19.18 14.99
CA GLY A 663 -19.27 20.26 14.40
C GLY A 663 -17.79 19.92 14.28
N LEU A 664 -17.22 19.36 15.35
CA LEU A 664 -15.81 18.96 15.39
C LEU A 664 -15.54 17.78 14.47
N ILE A 665 -16.40 16.76 14.50
CA ILE A 665 -16.27 15.55 13.65
C ILE A 665 -16.39 15.92 12.16
N THR A 666 -17.32 16.80 11.79
CA THR A 666 -17.51 17.22 10.40
C THR A 666 -16.31 18.00 9.89
N SER A 667 -15.75 18.89 10.74
CA SER A 667 -14.55 19.64 10.40
C SER A 667 -13.34 18.72 10.18
N ALA A 668 -13.15 17.76 11.07
CA ALA A 668 -12.10 16.77 10.98
C ALA A 668 -12.25 15.88 9.73
N ALA A 669 -13.48 15.39 9.48
CA ALA A 669 -13.77 14.62 8.28
C ALA A 669 -13.54 15.41 6.99
N ALA A 670 -13.90 16.71 6.96
CA ALA A 670 -13.63 17.58 5.81
C ALA A 670 -12.13 17.74 5.54
N ILE A 671 -11.30 17.87 6.59
CA ILE A 671 -9.85 17.94 6.46
C ILE A 671 -9.30 16.62 5.92
N MET A 672 -9.73 15.48 6.48
CA MET A 672 -9.30 14.16 6.04
C MET A 672 -9.68 13.91 4.56
N VAL A 673 -10.91 14.20 4.18
CA VAL A 673 -11.38 14.07 2.79
C VAL A 673 -10.54 14.98 1.88
N ALA A 674 -10.24 16.21 2.30
CA ALA A 674 -9.42 17.14 1.54
C ALA A 674 -7.98 16.59 1.33
N VAL A 675 -7.36 16.05 2.39
CA VAL A 675 -6.03 15.43 2.33
C VAL A 675 -6.07 14.21 1.39
N PHE A 676 -7.04 13.31 1.55
CA PHE A 676 -7.12 12.10 0.72
C PHE A 676 -7.46 12.40 -0.75
N ILE A 677 -8.27 13.42 -1.04
CA ILE A 677 -8.51 13.90 -2.40
C ILE A 677 -7.21 14.40 -3.04
N ALA A 678 -6.31 15.04 -2.30
CA ALA A 678 -5.02 15.46 -2.84
C ALA A 678 -4.20 14.25 -3.35
N PHE A 679 -4.25 13.10 -2.65
CA PHE A 679 -3.62 11.87 -3.12
C PHE A 679 -4.31 11.26 -4.36
N SER A 680 -5.56 11.60 -4.65
CA SER A 680 -6.22 11.21 -5.90
C SER A 680 -5.60 11.85 -7.15
N LEU A 681 -4.80 12.89 -6.98
CA LEU A 681 -4.06 13.56 -8.05
C LEU A 681 -2.78 12.80 -8.44
N ALA A 682 -2.36 11.81 -7.64
CA ALA A 682 -1.22 10.96 -7.95
C ALA A 682 -1.35 10.35 -9.37
N THR A 683 -0.23 10.14 -10.02
CA THR A 683 -0.20 9.52 -11.36
C THR A 683 -0.13 8.00 -11.29
N VAL A 684 0.47 7.46 -10.22
CA VAL A 684 0.48 6.01 -9.93
C VAL A 684 -0.91 5.57 -9.47
N VAL A 685 -1.50 4.61 -10.19
CA VAL A 685 -2.89 4.18 -9.98
C VAL A 685 -3.15 3.68 -8.55
N ILE A 686 -2.21 2.97 -7.93
CA ILE A 686 -2.36 2.41 -6.57
C ILE A 686 -2.52 3.54 -5.54
N VAL A 687 -1.68 4.58 -5.60
CA VAL A 687 -1.74 5.73 -4.68
C VAL A 687 -3.03 6.52 -4.88
N LYS A 688 -3.40 6.74 -6.16
CA LYS A 688 -4.67 7.38 -6.55
C LYS A 688 -5.87 6.61 -6.00
N ALA A 689 -5.89 5.29 -6.18
CA ALA A 689 -6.96 4.41 -5.72
C ALA A 689 -7.09 4.43 -4.19
N MET A 690 -5.98 4.43 -3.47
CA MET A 690 -5.94 4.56 -2.02
C MET A 690 -6.52 5.90 -1.56
N GLY A 691 -6.09 7.01 -2.16
CA GLY A 691 -6.61 8.35 -1.84
C GLY A 691 -8.12 8.45 -2.07
N VAL A 692 -8.62 8.02 -3.23
CA VAL A 692 -10.05 8.04 -3.57
C VAL A 692 -10.87 7.16 -2.62
N ALA A 693 -10.43 5.91 -2.38
CA ALA A 693 -11.15 4.99 -1.52
C ALA A 693 -11.24 5.50 -0.07
N MET A 694 -10.14 6.06 0.47
CA MET A 694 -10.13 6.65 1.81
C MET A 694 -11.00 7.89 1.89
N ALA A 695 -10.98 8.77 0.88
CA ALA A 695 -11.85 9.95 0.85
C ALA A 695 -13.34 9.55 0.84
N ILE A 696 -13.71 8.56 0.03
CA ILE A 696 -15.07 8.03 -0.04
C ILE A 696 -15.46 7.39 1.30
N ALA A 697 -14.59 6.58 1.89
CA ALA A 697 -14.86 5.91 3.16
C ALA A 697 -15.16 6.93 4.29
N VAL A 698 -14.28 7.93 4.44
CA VAL A 698 -14.47 8.99 5.45
C VAL A 698 -15.73 9.81 5.17
N ALA A 699 -16.01 10.13 3.90
CA ALA A 699 -17.22 10.86 3.53
C ALA A 699 -18.50 10.07 3.83
N LEU A 700 -18.55 8.78 3.47
CA LEU A 700 -19.70 7.90 3.77
C LEU A 700 -19.91 7.74 5.27
N ASP A 701 -18.82 7.54 6.01
CA ASP A 701 -18.86 7.38 7.45
C ASP A 701 -19.32 8.66 8.16
N ALA A 702 -18.74 9.81 7.86
CA ALA A 702 -19.08 11.07 8.49
C ALA A 702 -20.50 11.58 8.14
N THR A 703 -21.06 11.18 6.99
CA THR A 703 -22.37 11.61 6.53
C THR A 703 -23.46 10.56 6.74
N LEU A 704 -23.44 9.47 5.98
CA LEU A 704 -24.51 8.47 5.99
C LEU A 704 -24.54 7.67 7.29
N VAL A 705 -23.40 7.22 7.76
CA VAL A 705 -23.36 6.35 8.95
C VAL A 705 -23.67 7.16 10.20
N ARG A 706 -22.91 8.21 10.47
CA ARG A 706 -23.02 8.96 11.75
C ARG A 706 -24.23 9.83 11.86
N VAL A 707 -24.62 10.50 10.77
CA VAL A 707 -25.72 11.46 10.81
C VAL A 707 -27.06 10.76 10.66
N LEU A 708 -27.14 9.65 9.93
CA LEU A 708 -28.40 8.97 9.63
C LEU A 708 -28.54 7.62 10.35
N ILE A 709 -27.58 6.70 10.18
CA ILE A 709 -27.71 5.34 10.70
C ILE A 709 -27.57 5.29 12.22
N VAL A 710 -26.60 6.01 12.80
CA VAL A 710 -26.37 5.98 14.25
C VAL A 710 -27.59 6.49 15.02
N PRO A 711 -28.14 7.69 14.77
CA PRO A 711 -29.34 8.16 15.51
C PRO A 711 -30.56 7.25 15.29
N ALA A 712 -30.77 6.76 14.06
CA ALA A 712 -31.88 5.85 13.76
C ALA A 712 -31.78 4.55 14.56
N THR A 713 -30.62 3.90 14.56
CA THR A 713 -30.39 2.66 15.30
C THR A 713 -30.38 2.88 16.81
N MET A 714 -29.82 3.99 17.32
CA MET A 714 -29.89 4.35 18.75
C MET A 714 -31.33 4.51 19.22
N ARG A 715 -32.21 5.07 18.37
CA ARG A 715 -33.65 5.18 18.68
C ARG A 715 -34.35 3.83 18.70
N LEU A 716 -34.04 2.94 17.75
CA LEU A 716 -34.66 1.62 17.64
C LEU A 716 -34.30 0.69 18.82
N PHE A 717 -33.06 0.74 19.25
CA PHE A 717 -32.60 -0.09 20.38
C PHE A 717 -32.90 0.54 21.75
N GLY A 718 -33.19 1.85 21.82
CA GLY A 718 -33.55 2.53 23.07
C GLY A 718 -32.53 2.28 24.21
N ASP A 719 -33.01 1.90 25.38
CA ASP A 719 -32.16 1.67 26.56
C ASP A 719 -31.27 0.43 26.45
N LEU A 720 -31.57 -0.49 25.52
CA LEU A 720 -30.71 -1.65 25.25
C LEU A 720 -29.30 -1.24 24.77
N ASN A 721 -29.16 -0.06 24.17
CA ASN A 721 -27.85 0.46 23.80
C ASN A 721 -26.88 0.52 24.97
N TRP A 722 -27.35 0.73 26.18
CA TRP A 722 -26.55 0.91 27.40
C TRP A 722 -26.45 -0.36 28.24
N TRP A 723 -27.01 -1.47 27.75
CA TRP A 723 -27.04 -2.73 28.47
C TRP A 723 -25.66 -3.38 28.60
N ALA A 724 -25.36 -3.83 29.83
CA ALA A 724 -24.22 -4.70 30.12
C ALA A 724 -24.64 -5.83 31.10
N PRO A 725 -24.00 -7.01 31.05
CA PRO A 725 -24.20 -8.06 32.02
C PRO A 725 -23.96 -7.58 33.47
N ALA A 726 -24.79 -8.03 34.43
CA ALA A 726 -24.79 -7.52 35.79
C ALA A 726 -23.41 -7.52 36.53
N PRO A 727 -22.52 -8.53 36.39
CA PRO A 727 -21.20 -8.48 36.98
C PRO A 727 -20.35 -7.32 36.48
N ILE A 728 -20.47 -7.05 35.19
CA ILE A 728 -19.72 -6.02 34.47
C ILE A 728 -20.30 -4.63 34.81
N ALA A 729 -21.61 -4.50 34.79
CA ALA A 729 -22.29 -3.25 35.19
C ALA A 729 -21.87 -2.83 36.62
N ARG A 730 -21.74 -3.76 37.57
CA ARG A 730 -21.25 -3.48 38.93
C ARG A 730 -19.79 -3.03 38.95
N ALA A 731 -18.90 -3.68 38.19
CA ALA A 731 -17.50 -3.29 38.09
C ALA A 731 -17.32 -1.88 37.54
N PHE A 732 -18.15 -1.49 36.58
CA PHE A 732 -18.15 -0.14 36.01
C PHE A 732 -18.78 0.87 36.97
N ALA A 733 -19.82 0.51 37.70
CA ALA A 733 -20.44 1.38 38.72
C ALA A 733 -19.48 1.69 39.87
N THR A 734 -18.72 0.71 40.36
CA THR A 734 -17.71 0.90 41.41
C THR A 734 -16.52 1.74 40.95
N ARG A 735 -16.13 1.65 39.67
CA ARG A 735 -15.10 2.50 39.07
C ARG A 735 -15.58 3.96 38.92
N ARG A 736 -16.86 4.18 38.63
CA ARG A 736 -17.52 5.50 38.53
C ARG A 736 -17.68 6.16 39.90
N ALA A 737 -18.04 5.43 40.94
CA ALA A 737 -18.16 5.94 42.30
C ALA A 737 -16.82 6.41 42.93
N ARG A 738 -15.69 5.93 42.41
CA ARG A 738 -14.34 6.36 42.83
C ARG A 738 -13.84 7.63 42.13
N HIS A 739 -14.54 8.13 41.12
CA HIS A 739 -14.29 9.41 40.44
C HIS A 739 -15.61 10.15 40.28
N PRO A 740 -16.17 10.72 41.35
CA PRO A 740 -17.28 11.66 41.21
C PRO A 740 -16.77 12.85 40.40
N THR A 741 -17.38 13.08 39.23
CA THR A 741 -17.21 14.33 38.50
C THR A 741 -17.81 15.44 39.40
N GLU A 742 -16.94 16.13 40.15
CA GLU A 742 -17.28 17.40 40.74
C GLU A 742 -17.59 18.37 39.62
N HIS A 743 -18.87 18.60 39.40
CA HIS A 743 -19.38 19.79 38.72
C HIS A 743 -20.34 20.49 39.67
N PRO A 744 -20.04 21.77 40.03
CA PRO A 744 -21.10 22.69 40.32
C PRO A 744 -21.77 23.15 39.02
#